data_0748138907fd33b2bc4e98fe677794e0
#
_entry.id   0748138907fd33b2bc4e98fe677794e0
#
_cell.length_a   1.000
_cell.length_b   1.000
_cell.length_c   1.000
_cell.angle_alpha   90.00
_cell.angle_beta   90.00
_cell.angle_gamma   90.00
#
_symmetry.space_group_name_H-M   'P 1'
#
loop_
_entity.id
_entity.type
_entity.pdbx_description
1 polymer ?
#
loop_
_entity_poly.entity_id
_entity_poly.type
_entity_poly.pdbx_seq_one_letter_code
_entity_poly.pdbx_strand_id
1 'polypeptide(L)'
;MNVFSKVFGTRSQREVKRIMPLVEKTESYQSQMQQLTDEQLRDKTREYKKRLAEGATLDDLLPEAFATVREAAKRVLGMEHYRVQIIGGIILHQGRIAEMKTGEGKTLVSTLPAYLNALEGKGVHIVTVNDYLAKRDSEWMGKVYRFLGLNVGLVIHEVPPQARKAMYAADITYGTNNEFGFDYLRDNMAWEKSDLVQRGHHFAIVDEVDSILIDEARTPLIISGPAEGDVTRWYRQFARLVLKLTRDEDYEVDEKKKVVGILDPGINKIEDYLGIDNLYEPNNTALIGYLNNAIKAKELFLRDRDYVVTGGEVLIVDEHTGRILPGRRYNEGLHQAIEAKENVEVKAENQTFATITLQNYFRMYDKLSGMTGTAETEAAEFMGTYKLGVLPIPTNKPMIREDKDDLIFRTKKEKLAAIVRDVAKRHKKGQPVLLGTASVESSEIVSSLLDVANIPHQVLNAKQHDKEAAVVAVAGRKGAVTVATNMAGRGTDIMLGGNVEFLADAKLKSEGYSPDDTPDEYEKRWPGTLAEIKEQVKDEHEEVVELGGLYVLGTERHESRRIDNQLRGRSGRQGDPGESRFYLSLEDDLMRLFNTQLVARVMAKGMPEGEPIEAKSVSKGVRTAQKAVESRNFEIRKNVLKYDDVMNKQRTVIYAERQAVLKGEDIHEDILKFIDDTVLSYIKGANKGSDKPKDWDWEGLFKALNAVYPIAVDPEAAKDAVSKLKGDKAIVALQELIVSDAKDQYADFEAKLGEEGLRQLERRVVLAVLDRKWREHLYEMDYLKDGIGLRGMGQRDPLVEYQREGYQMYNSMIEAIKEETIQLLFHVDIDRVATTEDAETESDEEEAVNAAEAVMGLDSEAQPTGETAPAEPETDDEAEKTVIDELAEEQKNEPGIVGMQPISHAAGKVPANKRPKSEELRSPWADGRTFPGTGKNAQCPCGSGRKYKMCHGQNEQ
;
A
#
# COMPACT_ATOMS: atom_id res chain seq x y z
N MET A 1 -30.30 -1.52 20.71
CA MET A 1 -30.85 -0.60 19.67
C MET A 1 -31.66 0.48 20.39
N ASN A 2 -31.30 1.76 20.15
CA ASN A 2 -32.04 2.89 20.73
C ASN A 2 -33.46 2.94 20.17
N VAL A 3 -34.44 3.34 20.99
CA VAL A 3 -35.85 3.46 20.60
C VAL A 3 -36.04 4.33 19.35
N PHE A 4 -35.19 5.33 19.15
CA PHE A 4 -35.14 6.17 17.95
C PHE A 4 -34.84 5.39 16.65
N SER A 5 -33.99 4.37 16.70
CA SER A 5 -33.67 3.58 15.50
C SER A 5 -34.79 2.61 15.11
N LYS A 6 -35.66 2.25 16.04
CA LYS A 6 -36.86 1.42 15.75
C LYS A 6 -37.97 2.20 15.05
N VAL A 7 -38.09 3.51 15.32
CA VAL A 7 -39.14 4.36 14.76
C VAL A 7 -38.71 5.04 13.44
N PHE A 8 -37.48 5.53 13.38
CA PHE A 8 -36.98 6.30 12.23
C PHE A 8 -36.02 5.52 11.28
N GLY A 9 -35.77 4.25 11.55
CA GLY A 9 -34.80 3.43 10.83
C GLY A 9 -33.36 3.79 11.15
N THR A 10 -32.43 2.96 10.71
CA THR A 10 -30.98 3.22 10.77
C THR A 10 -30.58 4.33 9.80
N ARG A 11 -29.37 4.90 9.97
CA ARG A 11 -28.81 5.87 9.02
C ARG A 11 -28.78 5.28 7.60
N SER A 12 -28.32 4.04 7.46
CA SER A 12 -28.27 3.32 6.18
C SER A 12 -29.65 3.20 5.54
N GLN A 13 -30.67 2.78 6.29
CA GLN A 13 -32.04 2.66 5.78
C GLN A 13 -32.60 4.01 5.26
N ARG A 14 -32.29 5.11 5.92
CA ARG A 14 -32.73 6.45 5.48
C ARG A 14 -32.01 6.88 4.20
N GLU A 15 -30.71 6.62 4.11
CA GLU A 15 -29.93 6.91 2.89
C GLU A 15 -30.41 6.06 1.71
N VAL A 16 -30.63 4.76 1.92
CA VAL A 16 -31.21 3.89 0.88
C VAL A 16 -32.58 4.41 0.42
N LYS A 17 -33.47 4.82 1.35
CA LYS A 17 -34.75 5.43 0.99
C LYS A 17 -34.59 6.71 0.15
N ARG A 18 -33.55 7.50 0.39
CA ARG A 18 -33.24 8.73 -0.38
C ARG A 18 -32.80 8.40 -1.80
N ILE A 19 -32.14 7.27 -2.00
CA ILE A 19 -31.66 6.81 -3.31
C ILE A 19 -32.78 6.17 -4.14
N MET A 20 -33.80 5.58 -3.46
CA MET A 20 -34.88 4.82 -4.12
C MET A 20 -35.56 5.54 -5.30
N PRO A 21 -35.86 6.85 -5.26
CA PRO A 21 -36.45 7.54 -6.43
C PRO A 21 -35.59 7.46 -7.68
N LEU A 22 -34.25 7.48 -7.54
CA LEU A 22 -33.31 7.30 -8.68
C LEU A 22 -33.35 5.87 -9.22
N VAL A 23 -33.46 4.88 -8.33
CA VAL A 23 -33.61 3.47 -8.71
C VAL A 23 -34.90 3.28 -9.50
N GLU A 24 -36.02 3.78 -8.99
CA GLU A 24 -37.33 3.70 -9.66
C GLU A 24 -37.31 4.40 -11.02
N LYS A 25 -36.65 5.54 -11.11
CA LYS A 25 -36.46 6.25 -12.37
C LYS A 25 -35.61 5.43 -13.35
N THR A 26 -34.55 4.79 -12.91
CA THR A 26 -33.73 3.88 -13.73
C THR A 26 -34.59 2.72 -14.27
N GLU A 27 -35.37 2.09 -13.41
CA GLU A 27 -36.27 1.00 -13.79
C GLU A 27 -37.33 1.43 -14.80
N SER A 28 -37.80 2.68 -14.72
CA SER A 28 -38.81 3.22 -15.68
C SER A 28 -38.29 3.32 -17.11
N TYR A 29 -36.97 3.44 -17.32
CA TYR A 29 -36.37 3.44 -18.66
C TYR A 29 -36.19 2.05 -19.25
N GLN A 30 -36.33 0.98 -18.45
CA GLN A 30 -35.96 -0.38 -18.87
C GLN A 30 -36.76 -0.84 -20.11
N SER A 31 -38.08 -0.61 -20.10
CA SER A 31 -38.92 -0.99 -21.25
C SER A 31 -38.56 -0.24 -22.55
N GLN A 32 -38.09 0.99 -22.45
CA GLN A 32 -37.59 1.74 -23.59
C GLN A 32 -36.29 1.13 -24.11
N MET A 33 -35.33 0.81 -23.23
CA MET A 33 -34.05 0.20 -23.63
C MET A 33 -34.23 -1.17 -24.28
N GLN A 34 -35.19 -1.97 -23.81
CA GLN A 34 -35.50 -3.30 -24.36
C GLN A 34 -35.99 -3.25 -25.80
N GLN A 35 -36.63 -2.14 -26.22
CA GLN A 35 -37.13 -1.96 -27.59
C GLN A 35 -36.08 -1.53 -28.60
N LEU A 36 -34.91 -1.05 -28.13
CA LEU A 36 -33.82 -0.62 -28.99
C LEU A 36 -33.09 -1.81 -29.62
N THR A 37 -32.67 -1.65 -30.87
CA THR A 37 -31.72 -2.58 -31.50
C THR A 37 -30.35 -2.42 -30.87
N ASP A 38 -29.45 -3.38 -31.11
CA ASP A 38 -28.08 -3.34 -30.59
C ASP A 38 -27.32 -2.07 -31.06
N GLU A 39 -27.53 -1.67 -32.32
CA GLU A 39 -26.94 -0.42 -32.84
C GLU A 39 -27.52 0.82 -32.15
N GLN A 40 -28.83 0.86 -31.96
CA GLN A 40 -29.47 1.98 -31.26
C GLN A 40 -29.05 2.05 -29.79
N LEU A 41 -28.87 0.91 -29.15
CA LEU A 41 -28.39 0.87 -27.77
C LEU A 41 -26.95 1.38 -27.66
N ARG A 42 -26.09 1.01 -28.64
CA ARG A 42 -24.71 1.53 -28.76
C ARG A 42 -24.69 3.03 -29.04
N ASP A 43 -25.57 3.52 -29.88
CA ASP A 43 -25.64 4.93 -30.23
C ASP A 43 -26.06 5.81 -29.05
N LYS A 44 -26.69 5.26 -28.01
CA LYS A 44 -26.94 5.97 -26.75
C LYS A 44 -25.67 6.56 -26.14
N THR A 45 -24.53 5.88 -26.27
CA THR A 45 -23.24 6.42 -25.82
C THR A 45 -22.89 7.74 -26.52
N ARG A 46 -23.11 7.83 -27.83
CA ARG A 46 -22.87 9.08 -28.59
C ARG A 46 -23.87 10.18 -28.20
N GLU A 47 -25.13 9.79 -28.00
CA GLU A 47 -26.16 10.71 -27.52
C GLU A 47 -25.79 11.28 -26.14
N TYR A 48 -25.37 10.46 -25.21
CA TYR A 48 -24.99 10.93 -23.88
C TYR A 48 -23.75 11.83 -23.90
N LYS A 49 -22.71 11.46 -24.65
CA LYS A 49 -21.52 12.32 -24.84
C LYS A 49 -21.91 13.70 -25.46
N LYS A 50 -22.85 13.71 -26.39
CA LYS A 50 -23.37 14.96 -26.98
C LYS A 50 -24.14 15.81 -25.95
N ARG A 51 -25.03 15.20 -25.16
CA ARG A 51 -25.78 15.89 -24.10
C ARG A 51 -24.84 16.46 -23.01
N LEU A 52 -23.78 15.75 -22.66
CA LEU A 52 -22.74 16.29 -21.76
C LEU A 52 -22.05 17.55 -22.37
N ALA A 53 -21.69 17.48 -23.64
CA ALA A 53 -21.12 18.64 -24.36
C ALA A 53 -22.10 19.84 -24.46
N GLU A 54 -23.40 19.58 -24.44
CA GLU A 54 -24.47 20.57 -24.41
C GLU A 54 -24.80 21.09 -22.99
N GLY A 55 -24.09 20.58 -21.94
CA GLY A 55 -24.18 21.08 -20.57
C GLY A 55 -25.02 20.24 -19.62
N ALA A 56 -25.47 19.04 -20.00
CA ALA A 56 -26.07 18.10 -19.08
C ALA A 56 -25.03 17.58 -18.09
N THR A 57 -25.44 17.22 -16.87
CA THR A 57 -24.57 16.61 -15.86
C THR A 57 -24.65 15.09 -15.93
N LEU A 58 -23.65 14.41 -15.34
CA LEU A 58 -23.68 12.95 -15.16
C LEU A 58 -24.89 12.51 -14.32
N ASP A 59 -25.31 13.31 -13.33
CA ASP A 59 -26.47 13.01 -12.49
C ASP A 59 -27.80 13.07 -13.30
N ASP A 60 -27.91 13.97 -14.28
CA ASP A 60 -29.04 14.02 -15.18
C ASP A 60 -29.16 12.80 -16.07
N LEU A 61 -28.01 12.26 -16.52
CA LEU A 61 -27.93 11.09 -17.39
C LEU A 61 -28.01 9.76 -16.62
N LEU A 62 -27.69 9.75 -15.32
CA LEU A 62 -27.53 8.55 -14.50
C LEU A 62 -28.69 7.54 -14.67
N PRO A 63 -29.99 7.91 -14.54
CA PRO A 63 -31.06 6.91 -14.63
C PRO A 63 -31.14 6.23 -16.00
N GLU A 64 -30.96 7.00 -17.06
CA GLU A 64 -31.05 6.49 -18.45
C GLU A 64 -29.80 5.68 -18.80
N ALA A 65 -28.61 6.15 -18.45
CA ALA A 65 -27.35 5.47 -18.67
C ALA A 65 -27.29 4.13 -17.91
N PHE A 66 -27.75 4.08 -16.66
CA PHE A 66 -27.81 2.83 -15.89
C PHE A 66 -28.79 1.83 -16.51
N ALA A 67 -29.93 2.28 -17.02
CA ALA A 67 -30.86 1.41 -17.75
C ALA A 67 -30.23 0.86 -19.03
N THR A 68 -29.43 1.67 -19.75
CA THR A 68 -28.67 1.26 -20.94
C THR A 68 -27.67 0.16 -20.60
N VAL A 69 -26.86 0.33 -19.55
CA VAL A 69 -25.90 -0.68 -19.10
C VAL A 69 -26.60 -1.95 -18.63
N ARG A 70 -27.71 -1.82 -17.92
CA ARG A 70 -28.50 -2.96 -17.44
C ARG A 70 -29.01 -3.83 -18.59
N GLU A 71 -29.53 -3.20 -19.67
CA GLU A 71 -29.96 -3.89 -20.86
C GLU A 71 -28.79 -4.51 -21.63
N ALA A 72 -27.69 -3.78 -21.80
CA ALA A 72 -26.49 -4.30 -22.44
C ALA A 72 -25.93 -5.51 -21.69
N ALA A 73 -25.84 -5.46 -20.36
CA ALA A 73 -25.39 -6.59 -19.55
C ALA A 73 -26.30 -7.82 -19.69
N LYS A 74 -27.61 -7.59 -19.76
CA LYS A 74 -28.59 -8.66 -20.03
C LYS A 74 -28.37 -9.33 -21.39
N ARG A 75 -28.14 -8.54 -22.44
CA ARG A 75 -27.92 -9.05 -23.81
C ARG A 75 -26.59 -9.78 -23.93
N VAL A 76 -25.52 -9.20 -23.41
CA VAL A 76 -24.15 -9.67 -23.63
C VAL A 76 -23.72 -10.75 -22.63
N LEU A 77 -24.14 -10.63 -21.37
CA LEU A 77 -23.72 -11.53 -20.29
C LEU A 77 -24.87 -12.45 -19.81
N GLY A 78 -26.10 -12.23 -20.25
CA GLY A 78 -27.27 -12.89 -19.66
C GLY A 78 -27.60 -12.44 -18.24
N MET A 79 -26.99 -11.36 -17.75
CA MET A 79 -27.10 -10.88 -16.37
C MET A 79 -27.83 -9.55 -16.32
N GLU A 80 -28.95 -9.50 -15.65
CA GLU A 80 -29.70 -8.28 -15.39
C GLU A 80 -29.44 -7.80 -13.97
N HIS A 81 -29.03 -6.52 -13.81
CA HIS A 81 -28.75 -5.94 -12.49
C HIS A 81 -29.98 -5.95 -11.57
N TYR A 82 -29.79 -6.44 -10.36
CA TYR A 82 -30.81 -6.39 -9.30
C TYR A 82 -30.97 -4.97 -8.76
N ARG A 83 -32.08 -4.70 -8.13
CA ARG A 83 -32.37 -3.42 -7.48
C ARG A 83 -31.29 -2.98 -6.49
N VAL A 84 -30.80 -3.91 -5.69
CA VAL A 84 -29.69 -3.66 -4.74
C VAL A 84 -28.38 -3.31 -5.43
N GLN A 85 -28.16 -3.85 -6.63
CA GLN A 85 -26.99 -3.55 -7.45
C GLN A 85 -27.06 -2.15 -8.07
N ILE A 86 -28.25 -1.71 -8.50
CA ILE A 86 -28.46 -0.32 -8.94
C ILE A 86 -28.19 0.65 -7.80
N ILE A 87 -28.62 0.36 -6.58
CA ILE A 87 -28.30 1.15 -5.38
C ILE A 87 -26.79 1.23 -5.20
N GLY A 88 -26.07 0.10 -5.33
CA GLY A 88 -24.63 0.02 -5.25
C GLY A 88 -23.94 0.94 -6.28
N GLY A 89 -24.38 0.87 -7.54
CA GLY A 89 -23.88 1.73 -8.61
C GLY A 89 -24.04 3.21 -8.34
N ILE A 90 -25.20 3.62 -7.80
CA ILE A 90 -25.46 5.02 -7.43
C ILE A 90 -24.53 5.48 -6.31
N ILE A 91 -24.30 4.64 -5.29
CA ILE A 91 -23.40 4.94 -4.18
C ILE A 91 -21.97 5.12 -4.67
N LEU A 92 -21.50 4.24 -5.56
CA LEU A 92 -20.18 4.34 -6.18
C LEU A 92 -20.06 5.63 -7.01
N HIS A 93 -21.07 5.95 -7.80
CA HIS A 93 -21.08 7.22 -8.56
C HIS A 93 -21.00 8.44 -7.63
N GLN A 94 -21.58 8.38 -6.44
CA GLN A 94 -21.52 9.46 -5.44
C GLN A 94 -20.15 9.59 -4.73
N GLY A 95 -19.12 8.83 -5.12
CA GLY A 95 -17.82 8.87 -4.45
C GLY A 95 -17.88 8.30 -3.03
N ARG A 96 -18.55 7.17 -2.83
CA ARG A 96 -18.73 6.52 -1.53
C ARG A 96 -18.39 5.03 -1.61
N ILE A 97 -18.34 4.37 -0.46
CA ILE A 97 -18.14 2.93 -0.38
C ILE A 97 -19.50 2.22 -0.31
N ALA A 98 -19.73 1.35 -1.29
CA ALA A 98 -20.85 0.43 -1.31
C ALA A 98 -20.48 -0.85 -0.54
N GLU A 99 -20.97 -1.01 0.69
CA GLU A 99 -20.79 -2.28 1.41
C GLU A 99 -21.87 -3.26 0.97
N MET A 100 -21.48 -4.18 0.09
CA MET A 100 -22.33 -5.27 -0.40
C MET A 100 -21.75 -6.60 0.05
N LYS A 101 -22.56 -7.45 0.65
CA LYS A 101 -22.09 -8.77 1.12
C LYS A 101 -21.47 -9.57 -0.03
N THR A 102 -20.56 -10.46 0.32
CA THR A 102 -19.91 -11.33 -0.66
C THR A 102 -20.97 -12.17 -1.40
N GLY A 103 -20.80 -12.35 -2.73
CA GLY A 103 -21.80 -13.03 -3.55
C GLY A 103 -22.97 -12.16 -4.04
N GLU A 104 -22.98 -10.86 -3.78
CA GLU A 104 -24.02 -9.92 -4.29
C GLU A 104 -23.69 -9.33 -5.67
N GLY A 105 -22.64 -9.82 -6.35
CA GLY A 105 -22.27 -9.42 -7.71
C GLY A 105 -21.65 -8.02 -7.82
N LYS A 106 -20.74 -7.67 -6.91
CA LYS A 106 -20.02 -6.37 -6.91
C LYS A 106 -19.35 -6.06 -8.25
N THR A 107 -18.73 -7.03 -8.90
CA THR A 107 -18.08 -6.89 -10.21
C THR A 107 -19.06 -6.35 -11.27
N LEU A 108 -20.29 -6.87 -11.29
CA LEU A 108 -21.33 -6.39 -12.20
C LEU A 108 -21.80 -4.98 -11.83
N VAL A 109 -21.88 -4.65 -10.52
CA VAL A 109 -22.28 -3.33 -10.03
C VAL A 109 -21.35 -2.24 -10.55
N SER A 110 -20.03 -2.49 -10.59
CA SER A 110 -19.04 -1.51 -11.05
C SER A 110 -19.28 -1.06 -12.49
N THR A 111 -19.95 -1.87 -13.32
CA THR A 111 -20.23 -1.52 -14.71
C THR A 111 -21.11 -0.27 -14.85
N LEU A 112 -22.04 -0.06 -13.93
CA LEU A 112 -22.96 1.08 -13.94
C LEU A 112 -22.24 2.43 -13.80
N PRO A 113 -21.49 2.68 -12.68
CA PRO A 113 -20.78 3.96 -12.51
C PRO A 113 -19.57 4.08 -13.43
N ALA A 114 -18.90 2.99 -13.80
CA ALA A 114 -17.77 3.05 -14.72
C ALA A 114 -18.21 3.56 -16.10
N TYR A 115 -19.26 2.99 -16.67
CA TYR A 115 -19.81 3.47 -17.95
C TYR A 115 -20.21 4.94 -17.89
N LEU A 116 -20.99 5.33 -16.86
CA LEU A 116 -21.48 6.70 -16.74
C LEU A 116 -20.34 7.72 -16.65
N ASN A 117 -19.32 7.46 -15.83
CA ASN A 117 -18.21 8.40 -15.68
C ASN A 117 -17.21 8.36 -16.85
N ALA A 118 -17.12 7.24 -17.59
CA ALA A 118 -16.31 7.16 -18.81
C ALA A 118 -16.85 8.04 -19.95
N LEU A 119 -18.11 8.45 -19.90
CA LEU A 119 -18.70 9.36 -20.91
C LEU A 119 -18.00 10.71 -20.97
N GLU A 120 -17.37 11.17 -19.89
CA GLU A 120 -16.58 12.41 -19.88
C GLU A 120 -15.26 12.32 -20.67
N GLY A 121 -14.81 11.12 -21.02
CA GLY A 121 -13.58 10.92 -21.79
C GLY A 121 -12.28 11.12 -20.97
N LYS A 122 -12.35 11.30 -19.66
CA LYS A 122 -11.20 11.57 -18.79
C LYS A 122 -10.54 10.30 -18.23
N GLY A 123 -11.12 9.14 -18.46
CA GLY A 123 -10.66 7.85 -17.98
C GLY A 123 -11.23 7.45 -16.61
N VAL A 124 -11.59 6.17 -16.50
CA VAL A 124 -12.05 5.55 -15.27
C VAL A 124 -11.12 4.39 -14.95
N HIS A 125 -10.56 4.36 -13.75
CA HIS A 125 -9.73 3.26 -13.29
C HIS A 125 -10.55 2.32 -12.39
N ILE A 126 -10.55 1.02 -12.71
CA ILE A 126 -11.12 -0.02 -11.86
C ILE A 126 -9.96 -0.78 -11.25
N VAL A 127 -9.79 -0.62 -9.94
CA VAL A 127 -8.63 -1.10 -9.20
C VAL A 127 -8.96 -2.39 -8.48
N THR A 128 -8.16 -3.43 -8.71
CA THR A 128 -8.31 -4.74 -8.08
C THR A 128 -7.08 -5.11 -7.25
N VAL A 129 -7.18 -6.17 -6.45
CA VAL A 129 -6.11 -6.60 -5.54
C VAL A 129 -5.04 -7.48 -6.21
N ASN A 130 -5.26 -7.97 -7.43
CA ASN A 130 -4.30 -8.80 -8.15
C ASN A 130 -4.58 -8.86 -9.65
N ASP A 131 -3.57 -9.32 -10.41
CA ASP A 131 -3.57 -9.40 -11.87
C ASP A 131 -4.65 -10.35 -12.40
N TYR A 132 -4.87 -11.49 -11.72
CA TYR A 132 -5.90 -12.43 -12.10
C TYR A 132 -7.29 -11.79 -12.14
N LEU A 133 -7.67 -11.05 -11.08
CA LEU A 133 -8.96 -10.36 -11.04
C LEU A 133 -9.03 -9.24 -12.06
N ALA A 134 -7.96 -8.46 -12.22
CA ALA A 134 -7.90 -7.39 -13.21
C ALA A 134 -8.13 -7.93 -14.62
N LYS A 135 -7.45 -9.00 -14.99
CA LYS A 135 -7.59 -9.69 -16.29
C LYS A 135 -8.99 -10.26 -16.47
N ARG A 136 -9.43 -11.10 -15.54
CA ARG A 136 -10.77 -11.72 -15.59
C ARG A 136 -11.89 -10.69 -15.73
N ASP A 137 -11.86 -9.66 -14.88
CA ASP A 137 -12.95 -8.68 -14.83
C ASP A 137 -12.93 -7.74 -16.04
N SER A 138 -11.75 -7.39 -16.57
CA SER A 138 -11.61 -6.59 -17.79
C SER A 138 -12.11 -7.35 -19.03
N GLU A 139 -11.90 -8.66 -19.10
CA GLU A 139 -12.40 -9.51 -20.18
C GLU A 139 -13.90 -9.71 -20.07
N TRP A 140 -14.38 -10.04 -18.88
CA TRP A 140 -15.78 -10.37 -18.63
C TRP A 140 -16.69 -9.15 -18.70
N MET A 141 -16.45 -8.13 -17.89
CA MET A 141 -17.22 -6.88 -17.88
C MET A 141 -16.92 -6.01 -19.09
N GLY A 142 -15.72 -6.11 -19.63
CA GLY A 142 -15.31 -5.43 -20.86
C GLY A 142 -16.20 -5.72 -22.07
N LYS A 143 -16.85 -6.89 -22.11
CA LYS A 143 -17.85 -7.22 -23.15
C LYS A 143 -19.00 -6.19 -23.16
N VAL A 144 -19.47 -5.75 -21.98
CA VAL A 144 -20.56 -4.77 -21.85
C VAL A 144 -20.09 -3.40 -22.36
N TYR A 145 -18.91 -2.95 -21.97
CA TYR A 145 -18.39 -1.65 -22.36
C TYR A 145 -18.11 -1.59 -23.87
N ARG A 146 -17.47 -2.62 -24.44
CA ARG A 146 -17.19 -2.72 -25.88
C ARG A 146 -18.49 -2.78 -26.70
N PHE A 147 -19.50 -3.52 -26.20
CA PHE A 147 -20.82 -3.53 -26.83
C PHE A 147 -21.44 -2.12 -26.89
N LEU A 148 -21.25 -1.31 -25.85
CA LEU A 148 -21.70 0.08 -25.79
C LEU A 148 -20.74 1.08 -26.48
N GLY A 149 -19.66 0.60 -27.11
CA GLY A 149 -18.74 1.41 -27.91
C GLY A 149 -17.68 2.16 -27.11
N LEU A 150 -17.33 1.67 -25.90
CA LEU A 150 -16.21 2.15 -25.09
C LEU A 150 -15.02 1.20 -25.17
N ASN A 151 -13.81 1.77 -25.07
CA ASN A 151 -12.56 1.02 -25.05
C ASN A 151 -12.19 0.62 -23.61
N VAL A 152 -11.56 -0.57 -23.50
CA VAL A 152 -11.13 -1.14 -22.22
C VAL A 152 -9.65 -1.47 -22.28
N GLY A 153 -8.89 -0.90 -21.34
CA GLY A 153 -7.48 -1.18 -21.11
C GLY A 153 -7.25 -2.10 -19.91
N LEU A 154 -6.10 -2.73 -19.87
CA LEU A 154 -5.66 -3.60 -18.79
C LEU A 154 -4.21 -3.28 -18.42
N VAL A 155 -3.93 -3.00 -17.16
CA VAL A 155 -2.61 -2.72 -16.60
C VAL A 155 -2.31 -3.72 -15.50
N ILE A 156 -1.49 -4.69 -15.83
CA ILE A 156 -1.00 -5.75 -14.95
C ILE A 156 0.51 -5.90 -15.15
N HIS A 157 1.16 -6.70 -14.30
CA HIS A 157 2.62 -6.86 -14.33
C HIS A 157 3.15 -7.31 -15.71
N GLU A 158 2.44 -8.22 -16.38
CA GLU A 158 2.83 -8.77 -17.68
C GLU A 158 2.75 -7.77 -18.85
N VAL A 159 2.07 -6.61 -18.68
CA VAL A 159 1.91 -5.62 -19.75
C VAL A 159 3.18 -4.79 -19.89
N PRO A 160 3.85 -4.85 -21.05
CA PRO A 160 5.09 -4.12 -21.26
C PRO A 160 4.88 -2.60 -21.25
N PRO A 161 5.88 -1.81 -20.83
CA PRO A 161 5.76 -0.34 -20.69
C PRO A 161 5.22 0.36 -21.94
N GLN A 162 5.66 -0.05 -23.13
CA GLN A 162 5.24 0.55 -24.41
C GLN A 162 3.73 0.39 -24.68
N ALA A 163 3.12 -0.69 -24.21
CA ALA A 163 1.70 -0.94 -24.36
C ALA A 163 0.84 -0.18 -23.31
N ARG A 164 1.42 0.18 -22.15
CA ARG A 164 0.68 0.79 -21.03
C ARG A 164 0.02 2.11 -21.41
N LYS A 165 0.69 2.93 -22.21
CA LYS A 165 0.14 4.22 -22.68
C LYS A 165 -1.19 4.06 -23.40
N ALA A 166 -1.29 3.06 -24.29
CA ALA A 166 -2.55 2.73 -24.96
C ALA A 166 -3.62 2.20 -24.00
N MET A 167 -3.21 1.45 -22.96
CA MET A 167 -4.12 0.95 -21.93
C MET A 167 -4.70 2.10 -21.07
N TYR A 168 -3.88 3.07 -20.67
CA TYR A 168 -4.35 4.26 -19.95
C TYR A 168 -5.16 5.21 -20.82
N ALA A 169 -4.95 5.21 -22.14
CA ALA A 169 -5.74 6.01 -23.07
C ALA A 169 -7.18 5.48 -23.26
N ALA A 170 -7.48 4.25 -22.85
CA ALA A 170 -8.81 3.67 -22.90
C ALA A 170 -9.84 4.45 -22.05
N ASP A 171 -11.14 4.33 -22.39
CA ASP A 171 -12.22 4.95 -21.61
C ASP A 171 -12.28 4.39 -20.16
N ILE A 172 -12.02 3.08 -20.02
CA ILE A 172 -12.01 2.37 -18.73
C ILE A 172 -10.76 1.50 -18.68
N THR A 173 -9.95 1.64 -17.63
CA THR A 173 -8.73 0.86 -17.44
C THR A 173 -8.83 0.04 -16.16
N TYR A 174 -8.71 -1.29 -16.30
CA TYR A 174 -8.56 -2.22 -15.19
C TYR A 174 -7.09 -2.36 -14.83
N GLY A 175 -6.79 -2.54 -13.56
CA GLY A 175 -5.43 -2.82 -13.12
C GLY A 175 -5.34 -3.07 -11.62
N THR A 176 -4.14 -3.37 -11.14
CA THR A 176 -3.88 -3.54 -9.71
C THR A 176 -3.47 -2.22 -9.07
N ASN A 177 -3.74 -2.10 -7.77
CA ASN A 177 -3.34 -0.94 -6.97
C ASN A 177 -1.83 -0.67 -7.08
N ASN A 178 -1.02 -1.73 -7.13
CA ASN A 178 0.43 -1.63 -7.19
C ASN A 178 0.88 -1.08 -8.55
N GLU A 179 0.38 -1.65 -9.67
CA GLU A 179 0.79 -1.21 -11.00
C GLU A 179 0.39 0.24 -11.28
N PHE A 180 -0.83 0.65 -10.89
CA PHE A 180 -1.23 2.05 -10.99
C PHE A 180 -0.31 2.99 -10.20
N GLY A 181 0.07 2.60 -8.98
CA GLY A 181 0.95 3.40 -8.15
C GLY A 181 2.40 3.39 -8.62
N PHE A 182 2.91 2.26 -9.11
CA PHE A 182 4.25 2.19 -9.68
C PHE A 182 4.35 2.94 -11.01
N ASP A 183 3.33 2.89 -11.86
CA ASP A 183 3.33 3.69 -13.10
C ASP A 183 3.32 5.20 -12.80
N TYR A 184 2.59 5.62 -11.74
CA TYR A 184 2.69 7.00 -11.28
C TYR A 184 4.12 7.39 -10.86
N LEU A 185 4.81 6.51 -10.12
CA LEU A 185 6.20 6.76 -9.74
C LEU A 185 7.13 6.77 -10.96
N ARG A 186 6.96 5.81 -11.89
CA ARG A 186 7.73 5.76 -13.15
C ARG A 186 7.52 7.01 -14.01
N ASP A 187 6.29 7.48 -14.16
CA ASP A 187 5.99 8.72 -14.89
C ASP A 187 6.68 9.96 -14.29
N ASN A 188 6.93 9.94 -12.97
CA ASN A 188 7.66 11.01 -12.30
C ASN A 188 9.18 10.81 -12.29
N MET A 189 9.67 9.77 -12.95
CA MET A 189 11.09 9.49 -13.20
C MET A 189 11.40 9.50 -14.70
N ALA A 190 10.41 9.67 -15.59
CA ALA A 190 10.55 9.67 -17.03
C ALA A 190 11.40 10.84 -17.52
N TRP A 191 12.29 10.60 -18.49
CA TRP A 191 13.14 11.64 -19.08
C TRP A 191 12.48 12.34 -20.25
N GLU A 192 11.55 11.66 -20.93
CA GLU A 192 10.82 12.20 -22.07
C GLU A 192 9.32 12.18 -21.86
N LYS A 193 8.62 13.15 -22.49
CA LYS A 193 7.17 13.22 -22.51
C LYS A 193 6.51 12.00 -23.19
N SER A 194 7.21 11.38 -24.13
CA SER A 194 6.82 10.14 -24.80
C SER A 194 6.65 8.98 -23.84
N ASP A 195 7.46 8.91 -22.80
CA ASP A 195 7.51 7.84 -21.80
C ASP A 195 6.37 7.89 -20.78
N LEU A 196 5.71 9.05 -20.66
CA LEU A 196 4.54 9.19 -19.79
C LEU A 196 3.41 8.30 -20.26
N VAL A 197 2.95 7.42 -19.36
CA VAL A 197 1.88 6.46 -19.65
C VAL A 197 0.53 6.89 -19.09
N GLN A 198 0.49 7.53 -17.91
CA GLN A 198 -0.75 7.98 -17.28
C GLN A 198 -1.20 9.34 -17.81
N ARG A 199 -2.53 9.54 -17.89
CA ARG A 199 -3.12 10.81 -18.36
C ARG A 199 -3.84 11.61 -17.26
N GLY A 200 -3.76 11.18 -16.01
CA GLY A 200 -4.37 11.83 -14.84
C GLY A 200 -5.21 10.90 -13.99
N HIS A 201 -5.73 11.42 -12.88
CA HIS A 201 -6.42 10.67 -11.83
C HIS A 201 -7.86 11.18 -11.67
N HIS A 202 -8.72 10.91 -12.65
CA HIS A 202 -10.08 11.43 -12.66
C HIS A 202 -11.02 10.65 -11.74
N PHE A 203 -11.29 9.37 -12.02
CA PHE A 203 -12.18 8.55 -11.20
C PHE A 203 -11.63 7.15 -10.98
N ALA A 204 -11.59 6.71 -9.72
CA ALA A 204 -11.26 5.34 -9.37
C ALA A 204 -12.41 4.64 -8.64
N ILE A 205 -12.65 3.40 -9.05
CA ILE A 205 -13.52 2.44 -8.35
C ILE A 205 -12.61 1.34 -7.80
N VAL A 206 -12.46 1.28 -6.48
CA VAL A 206 -11.58 0.32 -5.82
C VAL A 206 -12.41 -0.89 -5.40
N ASP A 207 -12.17 -2.05 -6.04
CA ASP A 207 -12.76 -3.31 -5.59
C ASP A 207 -11.98 -3.85 -4.38
N GLU A 208 -12.70 -4.51 -3.47
CA GLU A 208 -12.15 -4.94 -2.19
C GLU A 208 -11.40 -3.79 -1.48
N VAL A 209 -12.06 -2.63 -1.41
CA VAL A 209 -11.49 -1.36 -0.94
C VAL A 209 -10.88 -1.43 0.46
N ASP A 210 -11.33 -2.33 1.30
CA ASP A 210 -10.80 -2.58 2.63
C ASP A 210 -9.46 -3.34 2.61
N SER A 211 -9.19 -4.18 1.60
CA SER A 211 -7.87 -4.74 1.38
C SER A 211 -6.87 -3.67 0.98
N ILE A 212 -7.20 -2.95 -0.08
CA ILE A 212 -6.28 -2.00 -0.70
C ILE A 212 -6.03 -0.79 0.21
N LEU A 213 -7.09 -0.15 0.71
CA LEU A 213 -6.96 1.11 1.44
C LEU A 213 -6.74 0.95 2.96
N ILE A 214 -6.87 -0.25 3.51
CA ILE A 214 -6.65 -0.52 4.93
C ILE A 214 -5.51 -1.53 5.13
N ASP A 215 -5.62 -2.75 4.58
CA ASP A 215 -4.65 -3.81 4.87
C ASP A 215 -3.29 -3.55 4.21
N GLU A 216 -3.30 -3.28 2.91
CA GLU A 216 -2.08 -3.02 2.13
C GLU A 216 -1.52 -1.59 2.36
N ALA A 217 -2.35 -0.67 2.89
CA ALA A 217 -1.96 0.71 3.14
C ALA A 217 -1.08 0.90 4.40
N ARG A 218 -0.29 -0.10 4.76
CA ARG A 218 0.68 -0.06 5.87
C ARG A 218 2.08 0.29 5.41
N THR A 219 2.42 -0.05 4.18
CA THR A 219 3.72 0.21 3.57
C THR A 219 3.56 1.09 2.33
N PRO A 220 4.48 2.01 2.08
CA PRO A 220 4.48 2.77 0.83
C PRO A 220 4.88 1.89 -0.36
N LEU A 221 4.56 2.36 -1.55
CA LEU A 221 5.17 1.90 -2.79
C LEU A 221 6.52 2.59 -2.93
N ILE A 222 7.57 1.82 -3.24
CA ILE A 222 8.94 2.31 -3.32
C ILE A 222 9.57 1.77 -4.61
N ILE A 223 10.17 2.64 -5.39
CA ILE A 223 11.14 2.28 -6.43
C ILE A 223 12.52 2.57 -5.86
N SER A 224 13.38 1.57 -5.85
CA SER A 224 14.73 1.67 -5.31
C SER A 224 15.73 0.98 -6.23
N GLY A 225 16.97 1.42 -6.19
CA GLY A 225 18.09 0.80 -6.88
C GLY A 225 19.30 0.67 -5.95
N PRO A 226 20.38 0.02 -6.42
CA PRO A 226 21.55 -0.21 -5.60
C PRO A 226 22.16 1.13 -5.14
N ALA A 227 22.48 1.21 -3.85
CA ALA A 227 23.27 2.29 -3.29
C ALA A 227 24.77 1.98 -3.46
N GLU A 228 25.59 2.97 -3.61
CA GLU A 228 27.04 2.83 -3.63
C GLU A 228 27.56 2.49 -2.23
N GLY A 229 28.33 1.40 -2.06
CA GLY A 229 29.03 1.02 -0.84
C GLY A 229 28.87 -0.46 -0.40
N ASP A 230 29.89 -1.04 0.23
CA ASP A 230 29.90 -2.44 0.72
C ASP A 230 29.34 -2.55 2.16
N VAL A 231 28.04 -2.29 2.32
CA VAL A 231 27.35 -2.47 3.62
C VAL A 231 26.96 -3.92 3.90
N THR A 232 27.04 -4.79 2.90
CA THR A 232 26.66 -6.23 2.98
C THR A 232 27.44 -6.98 4.08
N ARG A 233 28.67 -6.58 4.31
CA ARG A 233 29.54 -7.16 5.37
C ARG A 233 28.93 -7.01 6.75
N TRP A 234 28.36 -5.87 7.08
CA TRP A 234 27.82 -5.59 8.41
C TRP A 234 26.59 -6.45 8.70
N TYR A 235 25.67 -6.62 7.77
CA TYR A 235 24.50 -7.48 7.97
C TYR A 235 24.90 -8.91 8.30
N ARG A 236 25.84 -9.49 7.56
CA ARG A 236 26.36 -10.85 7.83
C ARG A 236 27.09 -10.95 9.18
N GLN A 237 27.82 -9.90 9.55
CA GLN A 237 28.53 -9.87 10.83
C GLN A 237 27.55 -9.81 12.00
N PHE A 238 26.55 -8.93 11.95
CA PHE A 238 25.54 -8.80 13.00
C PHE A 238 24.61 -10.01 13.06
N ALA A 239 24.21 -10.62 11.94
CA ALA A 239 23.44 -11.86 11.95
C ALA A 239 24.14 -12.98 12.74
N ARG A 240 25.47 -13.09 12.63
CA ARG A 240 26.27 -14.06 13.42
C ARG A 240 26.45 -13.63 14.89
N LEU A 241 26.58 -12.34 15.14
CA LEU A 241 26.75 -11.79 16.48
C LEU A 241 25.52 -12.02 17.35
N VAL A 242 24.32 -11.74 16.83
CA VAL A 242 23.07 -11.86 17.61
C VAL A 242 22.75 -13.31 18.02
N LEU A 243 23.33 -14.31 17.36
CA LEU A 243 23.21 -15.71 17.79
C LEU A 243 23.94 -15.99 19.13
N LYS A 244 24.91 -15.15 19.51
CA LYS A 244 25.65 -15.25 20.77
C LYS A 244 24.98 -14.47 21.90
N LEU A 245 23.96 -13.68 21.61
CA LEU A 245 23.22 -12.87 22.58
C LEU A 245 22.00 -13.63 23.08
N THR A 246 21.76 -13.54 24.40
CA THR A 246 20.69 -14.23 25.13
C THR A 246 19.52 -13.25 25.36
N ARG A 247 18.30 -13.65 25.01
CA ARG A 247 17.09 -12.89 25.29
C ARG A 247 16.88 -12.74 26.80
N ASP A 248 16.38 -11.58 27.23
CA ASP A 248 16.09 -11.18 28.62
C ASP A 248 17.34 -11.01 29.52
N GLU A 249 18.56 -11.27 29.00
CA GLU A 249 19.83 -10.95 29.61
C GLU A 249 20.58 -9.84 28.87
N ASP A 250 20.70 -9.97 27.54
CA ASP A 250 21.46 -9.06 26.68
C ASP A 250 20.56 -8.09 25.92
N TYR A 251 19.35 -8.49 25.64
CA TYR A 251 18.32 -7.67 24.96
C TYR A 251 16.92 -8.09 25.37
N GLU A 252 15.98 -7.17 25.32
CA GLU A 252 14.55 -7.41 25.54
C GLU A 252 13.75 -7.28 24.23
N VAL A 253 12.62 -8.00 24.14
CA VAL A 253 11.75 -8.02 22.98
C VAL A 253 10.32 -7.74 23.41
N ASP A 254 9.74 -6.65 22.94
CA ASP A 254 8.30 -6.39 23.03
C ASP A 254 7.62 -6.89 21.75
N GLU A 255 7.25 -8.16 21.70
CA GLU A 255 6.55 -8.76 20.54
C GLU A 255 5.27 -8.00 20.18
N LYS A 256 4.62 -7.42 21.17
CA LYS A 256 3.36 -6.68 20.99
C LYS A 256 3.55 -5.37 20.26
N LYS A 257 4.67 -4.70 20.50
CA LYS A 257 5.02 -3.44 19.82
C LYS A 257 5.92 -3.66 18.61
N LYS A 258 6.41 -4.89 18.42
CA LYS A 258 7.44 -5.24 17.43
C LYS A 258 8.72 -4.39 17.61
N VAL A 259 9.16 -4.19 18.85
CA VAL A 259 10.33 -3.40 19.22
C VAL A 259 11.31 -4.26 20.00
N VAL A 260 12.60 -4.00 19.81
CA VAL A 260 13.69 -4.62 20.54
C VAL A 260 14.47 -3.54 21.30
N GLY A 261 14.97 -3.88 22.48
CA GLY A 261 15.82 -3.01 23.30
C GLY A 261 17.07 -3.76 23.71
N ILE A 262 18.24 -3.12 23.61
CA ILE A 262 19.50 -3.71 24.01
C ILE A 262 19.76 -3.32 25.47
N LEU A 263 20.21 -4.29 26.27
CA LEU A 263 20.53 -4.10 27.68
C LEU A 263 22.04 -3.91 27.87
N ASP A 264 22.45 -3.30 28.99
CA ASP A 264 23.86 -3.02 29.29
C ASP A 264 24.80 -4.24 29.14
N PRO A 265 24.44 -5.46 29.57
CA PRO A 265 25.29 -6.62 29.34
C PRO A 265 25.48 -6.96 27.85
N GLY A 266 24.43 -6.73 27.04
CA GLY A 266 24.47 -6.88 25.58
C GLY A 266 25.39 -5.87 24.92
N ILE A 267 25.30 -4.61 25.34
CA ILE A 267 26.16 -3.52 24.83
C ILE A 267 27.63 -3.87 25.03
N ASN A 268 28.03 -4.24 26.25
CA ASN A 268 29.40 -4.58 26.56
C ASN A 268 29.93 -5.77 25.70
N LYS A 269 29.11 -6.81 25.49
CA LYS A 269 29.48 -7.94 24.61
C LYS A 269 29.66 -7.54 23.16
N ILE A 270 28.88 -6.57 22.69
CA ILE A 270 28.95 -6.06 21.31
C ILE A 270 30.18 -5.20 21.12
N GLU A 271 30.46 -4.29 22.05
CA GLU A 271 31.65 -3.43 22.05
C GLU A 271 32.92 -4.28 22.06
N ASP A 272 32.99 -5.28 22.94
CA ASP A 272 34.09 -6.25 22.99
C ASP A 272 34.27 -7.00 21.67
N TYR A 273 33.17 -7.43 21.06
CA TYR A 273 33.21 -8.19 19.79
C TYR A 273 33.66 -7.35 18.61
N LEU A 274 33.25 -6.09 18.57
CA LEU A 274 33.56 -5.15 17.47
C LEU A 274 34.91 -4.46 17.70
N GLY A 275 35.45 -4.48 18.93
CA GLY A 275 36.67 -3.79 19.31
C GLY A 275 36.50 -2.26 19.33
N ILE A 276 35.35 -1.79 19.77
CA ILE A 276 35.01 -0.36 19.89
C ILE A 276 34.79 0.02 21.35
N ASP A 277 35.14 1.24 21.71
CA ASP A 277 35.03 1.71 23.09
C ASP A 277 33.61 2.12 23.50
N ASN A 278 32.79 2.61 22.53
CA ASN A 278 31.41 3.04 22.80
C ASN A 278 30.54 2.89 21.54
N LEU A 279 29.49 2.10 21.64
CA LEU A 279 28.54 1.84 20.56
C LEU A 279 27.69 3.09 20.22
N TYR A 280 27.49 4.00 21.17
CA TYR A 280 26.64 5.18 21.02
C TYR A 280 27.41 6.44 20.57
N GLU A 281 28.68 6.33 20.23
CA GLU A 281 29.41 7.42 19.60
C GLU A 281 28.82 7.78 18.23
N PRO A 282 28.89 9.06 17.80
CA PRO A 282 28.33 9.52 16.53
C PRO A 282 28.80 8.68 15.32
N ASN A 283 30.05 8.26 15.32
CA ASN A 283 30.63 7.45 14.24
C ASN A 283 30.11 5.99 14.22
N ASN A 284 29.58 5.50 15.35
CA ASN A 284 29.11 4.13 15.50
C ASN A 284 27.58 4.01 15.44
N THR A 285 26.85 5.13 15.31
CA THR A 285 25.38 5.17 15.35
C THR A 285 24.73 4.25 14.29
N ALA A 286 25.34 4.11 13.12
CA ALA A 286 24.87 3.20 12.08
C ALA A 286 24.87 1.72 12.52
N LEU A 287 25.81 1.33 13.37
CA LEU A 287 25.94 -0.06 13.87
C LEU A 287 24.75 -0.46 14.73
N ILE A 288 24.13 0.50 15.44
CA ILE A 288 22.92 0.27 16.25
C ILE A 288 21.74 -0.14 15.35
N GLY A 289 21.64 0.43 14.16
CA GLY A 289 20.64 0.08 13.15
C GLY A 289 20.79 -1.38 12.70
N TYR A 290 21.99 -1.79 12.32
CA TYR A 290 22.28 -3.18 11.92
C TYR A 290 22.00 -4.19 13.06
N LEU A 291 22.38 -3.84 14.30
CA LEU A 291 22.14 -4.67 15.47
C LEU A 291 20.64 -4.84 15.76
N ASN A 292 19.90 -3.75 15.82
CA ASN A 292 18.46 -3.79 16.06
C ASN A 292 17.73 -4.61 14.99
N ASN A 293 18.12 -4.45 13.73
CA ASN A 293 17.53 -5.22 12.63
C ASN A 293 17.89 -6.71 12.70
N ALA A 294 19.10 -7.04 13.08
CA ALA A 294 19.49 -8.43 13.28
C ALA A 294 18.70 -9.10 14.42
N ILE A 295 18.47 -8.40 15.55
CA ILE A 295 17.64 -8.91 16.65
C ILE A 295 16.19 -9.03 16.22
N LYS A 296 15.64 -8.01 15.52
CA LYS A 296 14.26 -8.06 14.96
C LYS A 296 14.11 -9.24 14.01
N ALA A 297 15.05 -9.42 13.08
CA ALA A 297 15.04 -10.53 12.15
C ALA A 297 15.06 -11.89 12.86
N LYS A 298 15.84 -12.02 13.94
CA LYS A 298 15.92 -13.24 14.75
C LYS A 298 14.63 -13.55 15.49
N GLU A 299 14.03 -12.56 16.18
CA GLU A 299 12.99 -12.77 17.18
C GLU A 299 11.57 -12.49 16.67
N LEU A 300 11.41 -11.54 15.75
CA LEU A 300 10.09 -10.99 15.37
C LEU A 300 9.63 -11.38 13.96
N PHE A 301 10.57 -11.75 13.09
CA PHE A 301 10.26 -12.13 11.70
C PHE A 301 10.59 -13.60 11.48
N LEU A 302 9.55 -14.41 11.34
CA LEU A 302 9.65 -15.87 11.26
C LEU A 302 9.43 -16.35 9.83
N ARG A 303 10.25 -17.31 9.41
CA ARG A 303 10.09 -17.98 8.12
C ARG A 303 8.73 -18.69 8.06
N ASP A 304 8.16 -18.76 6.88
CA ASP A 304 6.86 -19.36 6.56
C ASP A 304 5.64 -18.68 7.25
N ARG A 305 5.89 -17.58 7.98
CA ARG A 305 4.86 -16.72 8.54
C ARG A 305 4.92 -15.31 7.97
N ASP A 306 6.05 -14.65 8.13
CA ASP A 306 6.25 -13.26 7.70
C ASP A 306 6.94 -13.18 6.35
N TYR A 307 7.69 -14.21 5.97
CA TYR A 307 8.37 -14.33 4.68
C TYR A 307 8.58 -15.82 4.32
N VAL A 308 8.83 -16.08 3.05
CA VAL A 308 9.27 -17.38 2.53
C VAL A 308 10.63 -17.25 1.84
N VAL A 309 11.37 -18.35 1.74
CA VAL A 309 12.63 -18.38 0.96
C VAL A 309 12.39 -19.28 -0.24
N THR A 310 12.48 -18.71 -1.43
CA THR A 310 12.25 -19.44 -2.69
C THR A 310 13.26 -18.96 -3.73
N GLY A 311 13.88 -19.89 -4.46
CA GLY A 311 14.89 -19.53 -5.47
C GLY A 311 16.13 -18.82 -4.94
N GLY A 312 16.43 -18.94 -3.63
CA GLY A 312 17.54 -18.22 -3.00
C GLY A 312 17.23 -16.79 -2.60
N GLU A 313 15.98 -16.37 -2.70
CA GLU A 313 15.52 -15.02 -2.35
C GLU A 313 14.52 -15.05 -1.19
N VAL A 314 14.56 -14.01 -0.35
CA VAL A 314 13.55 -13.76 0.68
C VAL A 314 12.37 -13.02 0.06
N LEU A 315 11.18 -13.58 0.13
CA LEU A 315 9.95 -12.99 -0.37
C LEU A 315 8.99 -12.72 0.79
N ILE A 316 8.47 -11.51 0.87
CA ILE A 316 7.53 -11.11 1.93
C ILE A 316 6.20 -11.84 1.75
N VAL A 317 5.66 -12.37 2.86
CA VAL A 317 4.27 -12.83 2.94
C VAL A 317 3.45 -11.76 3.64
N ASP A 318 2.42 -11.29 2.98
CA ASP A 318 1.50 -10.33 3.59
C ASP A 318 0.74 -10.97 4.76
N GLU A 319 0.85 -10.39 5.93
CA GLU A 319 0.29 -10.90 7.19
C GLU A 319 -1.25 -11.04 7.13
N HIS A 320 -1.93 -10.24 6.29
CA HIS A 320 -3.38 -10.24 6.19
C HIS A 320 -3.91 -11.09 5.05
N THR A 321 -3.23 -11.05 3.91
CA THR A 321 -3.68 -11.77 2.72
C THR A 321 -3.05 -13.15 2.60
N GLY A 322 -1.93 -13.41 3.30
CA GLY A 322 -1.16 -14.63 3.19
C GLY A 322 -0.52 -14.83 1.82
N ARG A 323 -0.43 -13.77 1.01
CA ARG A 323 0.14 -13.80 -0.34
C ARG A 323 1.60 -13.34 -0.31
N ILE A 324 2.39 -13.92 -1.20
CA ILE A 324 3.71 -13.41 -1.50
C ILE A 324 3.55 -12.05 -2.19
N LEU A 325 4.36 -11.09 -1.78
CA LEU A 325 4.43 -9.76 -2.35
C LEU A 325 5.71 -9.63 -3.19
N PRO A 326 5.66 -9.97 -4.49
CA PRO A 326 6.84 -9.90 -5.36
C PRO A 326 7.33 -8.46 -5.48
N GLY A 327 8.65 -8.28 -5.49
CA GLY A 327 9.27 -6.96 -5.64
C GLY A 327 9.16 -6.05 -4.41
N ARG A 328 8.51 -6.48 -3.32
CA ARG A 328 8.52 -5.75 -2.06
C ARG A 328 9.62 -6.23 -1.14
N ARG A 329 10.23 -5.29 -0.43
CA ARG A 329 11.25 -5.54 0.58
C ARG A 329 10.86 -4.87 1.89
N TYR A 330 11.33 -5.39 3.02
CA TYR A 330 11.23 -4.68 4.29
C TYR A 330 12.19 -3.49 4.27
N ASN A 331 11.77 -2.37 4.80
CA ASN A 331 12.54 -1.13 4.84
C ASN A 331 13.61 -1.15 5.93
N GLU A 332 14.46 -0.13 5.92
CA GLU A 332 15.41 0.17 7.00
C GLU A 332 16.45 -0.94 7.24
N GLY A 333 16.85 -1.66 6.21
CA GLY A 333 17.84 -2.73 6.32
C GLY A 333 17.33 -4.04 6.95
N LEU A 334 16.05 -4.11 7.33
CA LEU A 334 15.47 -5.32 7.91
C LEU A 334 15.43 -6.48 6.93
N HIS A 335 15.20 -6.21 5.63
CA HIS A 335 15.20 -7.26 4.61
C HIS A 335 16.57 -7.91 4.49
N GLN A 336 17.62 -7.09 4.43
CA GLN A 336 19.02 -7.54 4.42
C GLN A 336 19.39 -8.32 5.68
N ALA A 337 18.87 -7.90 6.83
CA ALA A 337 19.06 -8.64 8.08
C ALA A 337 18.40 -10.02 8.03
N ILE A 338 17.23 -10.15 7.38
CA ILE A 338 16.57 -11.44 7.16
C ILE A 338 17.33 -12.27 6.12
N GLU A 339 17.78 -11.66 5.01
CA GLU A 339 18.64 -12.34 4.03
C GLU A 339 19.91 -12.89 4.70
N ALA A 340 20.55 -12.09 5.55
CA ALA A 340 21.72 -12.53 6.31
C ALA A 340 21.40 -13.65 7.32
N LYS A 341 20.24 -13.60 7.97
CA LYS A 341 19.75 -14.65 8.89
C LYS A 341 19.54 -15.97 8.16
N GLU A 342 18.90 -15.93 6.99
CA GLU A 342 18.61 -17.11 6.17
C GLU A 342 19.82 -17.59 5.34
N ASN A 343 20.96 -16.89 5.47
CA ASN A 343 22.21 -17.18 4.77
C ASN A 343 22.04 -17.23 3.23
N VAL A 344 21.12 -16.46 2.69
CA VAL A 344 20.99 -16.20 1.26
C VAL A 344 21.88 -15.02 0.83
N GLU A 345 21.94 -14.73 -0.43
CA GLU A 345 22.68 -13.57 -0.92
C GLU A 345 22.07 -12.28 -0.34
N VAL A 346 22.90 -11.53 0.40
CA VAL A 346 22.49 -10.21 0.91
C VAL A 346 22.68 -9.21 -0.22
N LYS A 347 21.59 -8.75 -0.80
CA LYS A 347 21.63 -7.74 -1.86
C LYS A 347 22.04 -6.38 -1.27
N ALA A 348 22.75 -5.59 -2.06
CA ALA A 348 23.19 -4.24 -1.66
C ALA A 348 22.03 -3.43 -1.07
N GLU A 349 22.33 -2.49 -0.17
CA GLU A 349 21.36 -1.54 0.33
C GLU A 349 20.82 -0.73 -0.86
N ASN A 350 19.51 -0.69 -1.00
CA ASN A 350 18.91 0.04 -2.08
C ASN A 350 18.60 1.47 -1.64
N GLN A 351 19.00 2.43 -2.45
CA GLN A 351 18.58 3.82 -2.29
C GLN A 351 17.18 4.00 -2.85
N THR A 352 16.32 4.74 -2.15
CA THR A 352 14.98 5.08 -2.60
C THR A 352 15.05 6.12 -3.72
N PHE A 353 14.53 5.79 -4.91
CA PHE A 353 14.43 6.71 -6.03
C PHE A 353 13.10 7.45 -6.06
N ALA A 354 12.02 6.75 -5.77
CA ALA A 354 10.69 7.32 -5.67
C ALA A 354 9.82 6.53 -4.69
N THR A 355 8.95 7.22 -3.97
CA THR A 355 8.06 6.60 -3.00
C THR A 355 6.73 7.34 -2.90
N ILE A 356 5.64 6.60 -2.64
CA ILE A 356 4.34 7.16 -2.29
C ILE A 356 3.55 6.16 -1.46
N THR A 357 2.81 6.63 -0.45
CA THR A 357 1.85 5.77 0.25
C THR A 357 0.59 5.55 -0.60
N LEU A 358 -0.03 4.38 -0.49
CA LEU A 358 -1.32 4.12 -1.14
C LEU A 358 -2.38 5.16 -0.74
N GLN A 359 -2.33 5.63 0.52
CA GLN A 359 -3.23 6.68 0.99
C GLN A 359 -3.08 7.96 0.17
N ASN A 360 -1.87 8.44 -0.04
CA ASN A 360 -1.62 9.67 -0.79
C ASN A 360 -1.87 9.47 -2.28
N TYR A 361 -1.53 8.30 -2.83
CA TYR A 361 -1.83 7.97 -4.22
C TYR A 361 -3.34 8.04 -4.52
N PHE A 362 -4.18 7.32 -3.75
CA PHE A 362 -5.63 7.32 -3.99
C PHE A 362 -6.32 8.65 -3.66
N ARG A 363 -5.71 9.50 -2.84
CA ARG A 363 -6.20 10.87 -2.58
C ARG A 363 -5.96 11.84 -3.74
N MET A 364 -5.19 11.44 -4.75
CA MET A 364 -4.97 12.24 -5.97
C MET A 364 -6.16 12.19 -6.94
N TYR A 365 -7.01 11.17 -6.84
CA TYR A 365 -8.18 11.08 -7.70
C TYR A 365 -9.19 12.18 -7.37
N ASP A 366 -9.70 12.87 -8.42
CA ASP A 366 -10.78 13.85 -8.29
C ASP A 366 -12.00 13.22 -7.64
N LYS A 367 -12.27 11.96 -7.97
CA LYS A 367 -13.36 11.16 -7.45
C LYS A 367 -12.88 9.75 -7.11
N LEU A 368 -13.11 9.34 -5.88
CA LEU A 368 -12.76 8.02 -5.37
C LEU A 368 -14.02 7.32 -4.87
N SER A 369 -14.16 6.05 -5.18
CA SER A 369 -15.20 5.19 -4.63
C SER A 369 -14.68 3.77 -4.41
N GLY A 370 -15.44 2.94 -3.71
CA GLY A 370 -15.02 1.57 -3.52
C GLY A 370 -16.14 0.65 -3.10
N MET A 371 -15.89 -0.65 -3.19
CA MET A 371 -16.84 -1.67 -2.82
C MET A 371 -16.15 -2.81 -2.07
N THR A 372 -16.84 -3.38 -1.10
CA THR A 372 -16.41 -4.57 -0.33
C THR A 372 -17.60 -5.14 0.44
N GLY A 373 -17.42 -6.33 1.02
CA GLY A 373 -18.41 -6.95 1.93
C GLY A 373 -18.30 -6.51 3.39
N THR A 374 -17.30 -5.72 3.79
CA THR A 374 -16.88 -5.57 5.19
C THR A 374 -16.26 -4.21 5.53
N ALA A 375 -16.80 -3.09 5.06
CA ALA A 375 -16.25 -1.76 5.31
C ALA A 375 -16.76 -1.08 6.60
N GLU A 376 -17.92 -1.46 7.13
CA GLU A 376 -18.56 -0.76 8.23
C GLU A 376 -17.70 -0.69 9.51
N THR A 377 -16.87 -1.71 9.75
CA THR A 377 -15.97 -1.75 10.92
C THR A 377 -14.91 -0.65 10.88
N GLU A 378 -14.47 -0.26 9.68
CA GLU A 378 -13.42 0.73 9.42
C GLU A 378 -13.97 2.06 8.87
N ALA A 379 -15.29 2.29 8.97
CA ALA A 379 -15.93 3.47 8.40
C ALA A 379 -15.36 4.80 8.92
N ALA A 380 -14.88 4.84 10.16
CA ALA A 380 -14.23 6.02 10.73
C ALA A 380 -12.89 6.33 10.05
N GLU A 381 -12.10 5.30 9.73
CA GLU A 381 -10.83 5.44 9.03
C GLU A 381 -11.03 5.85 7.58
N PHE A 382 -11.94 5.21 6.85
CA PHE A 382 -12.30 5.62 5.49
C PHE A 382 -12.73 7.08 5.41
N MET A 383 -13.56 7.54 6.36
CA MET A 383 -13.97 8.95 6.42
C MET A 383 -12.82 9.88 6.81
N GLY A 384 -11.98 9.48 7.76
CA GLY A 384 -10.86 10.30 8.25
C GLY A 384 -9.77 10.50 7.20
N THR A 385 -9.35 9.41 6.57
CA THR A 385 -8.21 9.36 5.64
C THR A 385 -8.62 9.75 4.22
N TYR A 386 -9.67 9.13 3.68
CA TYR A 386 -10.04 9.23 2.26
C TYR A 386 -11.30 10.08 2.00
N LYS A 387 -11.98 10.55 3.04
CA LYS A 387 -13.28 11.23 2.98
C LYS A 387 -14.41 10.35 2.41
N LEU A 388 -14.24 9.04 2.43
CA LEU A 388 -15.20 8.09 1.91
C LEU A 388 -16.25 7.70 2.97
N GLY A 389 -17.51 7.93 2.65
CA GLY A 389 -18.63 7.46 3.48
C GLY A 389 -19.00 6.03 3.15
N VAL A 390 -19.15 5.17 4.15
CA VAL A 390 -19.58 3.77 3.97
C VAL A 390 -21.11 3.67 4.07
N LEU A 391 -21.73 2.98 3.10
CA LEU A 391 -23.15 2.68 3.14
C LEU A 391 -23.40 1.17 2.96
N PRO A 392 -23.82 0.47 4.03
CA PRO A 392 -24.27 -0.91 3.95
C PRO A 392 -25.57 -1.03 3.14
N ILE A 393 -25.55 -1.92 2.15
CA ILE A 393 -26.67 -2.20 1.25
C ILE A 393 -27.33 -3.52 1.69
N PRO A 394 -28.67 -3.63 1.70
CA PRO A 394 -29.34 -4.88 1.99
C PRO A 394 -29.03 -5.93 0.91
N THR A 395 -29.02 -7.21 1.31
CA THR A 395 -28.85 -8.32 0.37
C THR A 395 -30.07 -8.50 -0.54
N ASN A 396 -29.88 -9.01 -1.75
CA ASN A 396 -30.96 -9.29 -2.70
C ASN A 396 -31.94 -10.34 -2.15
N LYS A 397 -31.41 -11.42 -1.58
CA LYS A 397 -32.19 -12.42 -0.85
C LYS A 397 -31.80 -12.43 0.63
N PRO A 398 -32.70 -12.78 1.56
CA PRO A 398 -32.35 -12.86 2.98
C PRO A 398 -31.20 -13.85 3.22
N MET A 399 -30.21 -13.45 4.02
CA MET A 399 -29.15 -14.34 4.45
C MET A 399 -29.69 -15.29 5.53
N ILE A 400 -29.60 -16.58 5.27
CA ILE A 400 -30.08 -17.66 6.15
C ILE A 400 -28.94 -18.49 6.77
N ARG A 401 -27.68 -18.10 6.54
CA ARG A 401 -26.50 -18.75 7.13
C ARG A 401 -26.56 -18.71 8.66
N GLU A 402 -26.21 -19.83 9.30
CA GLU A 402 -26.11 -19.95 10.75
C GLU A 402 -24.69 -19.71 11.24
N ASP A 403 -24.44 -18.58 11.93
CA ASP A 403 -23.15 -18.28 12.54
C ASP A 403 -23.16 -18.79 14.00
N LYS A 404 -22.50 -19.94 14.25
CA LYS A 404 -22.44 -20.58 15.58
C LYS A 404 -21.45 -19.90 16.51
N ASP A 405 -21.65 -20.04 17.81
CA ASP A 405 -20.75 -19.55 18.86
C ASP A 405 -19.37 -20.27 18.76
N ASP A 406 -18.31 -19.55 19.14
CA ASP A 406 -16.95 -20.05 19.13
C ASP A 406 -16.75 -21.23 20.13
N LEU A 407 -15.96 -22.22 19.71
CA LEU A 407 -15.48 -23.29 20.59
C LEU A 407 -14.06 -22.96 21.07
N ILE A 408 -13.86 -22.90 22.40
CA ILE A 408 -12.58 -22.47 22.96
C ILE A 408 -11.98 -23.62 23.75
N PHE A 409 -10.80 -24.02 23.33
CA PHE A 409 -10.01 -25.13 23.89
C PHE A 409 -8.85 -24.58 24.75
N ARG A 410 -8.36 -25.41 25.67
CA ARG A 410 -7.22 -25.05 26.50
C ARG A 410 -5.94 -24.95 25.69
N THR A 411 -5.67 -25.94 24.84
CA THR A 411 -4.43 -26.05 24.08
C THR A 411 -4.66 -26.08 22.58
N LYS A 412 -3.64 -25.69 21.78
CA LYS A 412 -3.68 -25.82 20.31
C LYS A 412 -3.90 -27.28 19.88
N LYS A 413 -3.32 -28.23 20.59
CA LYS A 413 -3.44 -29.67 20.31
C LYS A 413 -4.89 -30.17 20.44
N GLU A 414 -5.58 -29.79 21.51
CA GLU A 414 -6.99 -30.15 21.72
C GLU A 414 -7.89 -29.52 20.64
N LYS A 415 -7.63 -28.25 20.30
CA LYS A 415 -8.30 -27.52 19.25
C LYS A 415 -8.19 -28.25 17.91
N LEU A 416 -6.95 -28.56 17.47
CA LEU A 416 -6.69 -29.24 16.19
C LEU A 416 -7.33 -30.63 16.13
N ALA A 417 -7.27 -31.41 17.21
CA ALA A 417 -7.95 -32.70 17.29
C ALA A 417 -9.47 -32.59 17.17
N ALA A 418 -10.07 -31.53 17.72
CA ALA A 418 -11.50 -31.27 17.59
C ALA A 418 -11.87 -30.82 16.15
N ILE A 419 -11.06 -30.01 15.50
CA ILE A 419 -11.20 -29.60 14.11
C ILE A 419 -11.25 -30.83 13.19
N VAL A 420 -10.24 -31.70 13.28
CA VAL A 420 -10.15 -32.93 12.43
C VAL A 420 -11.39 -33.79 12.62
N ARG A 421 -11.87 -33.97 13.88
CA ARG A 421 -13.08 -34.75 14.14
C ARG A 421 -14.35 -34.16 13.52
N ASP A 422 -14.50 -32.83 13.56
CA ASP A 422 -15.67 -32.16 12.97
C ASP A 422 -15.63 -32.22 11.45
N VAL A 423 -14.44 -31.98 10.85
CA VAL A 423 -14.24 -32.11 9.41
C VAL A 423 -14.54 -33.52 8.93
N ALA A 424 -14.03 -34.54 9.60
CA ALA A 424 -14.29 -35.95 9.25
C ALA A 424 -15.79 -36.27 9.29
N LYS A 425 -16.52 -35.78 10.31
CA LYS A 425 -17.97 -35.97 10.45
C LYS A 425 -18.74 -35.32 9.30
N ARG A 426 -18.35 -34.11 8.86
CA ARG A 426 -19.02 -33.37 7.79
C ARG A 426 -18.68 -33.92 6.43
N HIS A 427 -17.42 -34.22 6.16
CA HIS A 427 -16.97 -34.88 4.96
C HIS A 427 -17.72 -36.22 4.73
N LYS A 428 -17.85 -37.03 5.80
CA LYS A 428 -18.63 -38.29 5.73
C LYS A 428 -20.11 -38.08 5.39
N LYS A 429 -20.69 -36.94 5.75
CA LYS A 429 -22.05 -36.57 5.39
C LYS A 429 -22.17 -36.04 3.95
N GLY A 430 -21.05 -35.72 3.31
CA GLY A 430 -21.02 -35.09 2.00
C GLY A 430 -21.14 -33.57 2.03
N GLN A 431 -21.11 -32.94 3.21
CA GLN A 431 -21.15 -31.46 3.34
C GLN A 431 -19.80 -30.87 2.98
N PRO A 432 -19.69 -29.89 2.04
CA PRO A 432 -18.43 -29.23 1.74
C PRO A 432 -17.95 -28.38 2.92
N VAL A 433 -16.62 -28.39 3.15
CA VAL A 433 -15.96 -27.72 4.27
C VAL A 433 -14.85 -26.81 3.76
N LEU A 434 -14.89 -25.54 4.18
CA LEU A 434 -13.79 -24.60 3.99
C LEU A 434 -13.16 -24.29 5.36
N LEU A 435 -11.90 -24.67 5.51
CA LEU A 435 -11.10 -24.34 6.69
C LEU A 435 -10.29 -23.07 6.44
N GLY A 436 -10.51 -22.05 7.26
CA GLY A 436 -9.73 -20.81 7.24
C GLY A 436 -8.63 -20.84 8.30
N THR A 437 -7.37 -20.66 7.89
CA THR A 437 -6.20 -20.58 8.78
C THR A 437 -5.57 -19.17 8.71
N ALA A 438 -4.90 -18.71 9.76
CA ALA A 438 -4.30 -17.39 9.80
C ALA A 438 -2.91 -17.33 9.15
N SER A 439 -2.20 -18.45 9.01
CA SER A 439 -0.85 -18.51 8.45
C SER A 439 -0.67 -19.72 7.52
N VAL A 440 0.38 -19.64 6.68
CA VAL A 440 0.81 -20.77 5.84
C VAL A 440 1.16 -21.97 6.71
N GLU A 441 1.93 -21.77 7.78
CA GLU A 441 2.30 -22.79 8.76
C GLU A 441 1.07 -23.50 9.36
N SER A 442 0.08 -22.71 9.82
CA SER A 442 -1.17 -23.29 10.35
C SER A 442 -1.91 -24.11 9.28
N SER A 443 -1.84 -23.72 8.00
CA SER A 443 -2.46 -24.48 6.91
C SER A 443 -1.77 -25.83 6.67
N GLU A 444 -0.44 -25.86 6.75
CA GLU A 444 0.36 -27.08 6.58
C GLU A 444 0.17 -28.04 7.75
N ILE A 445 0.12 -27.54 8.97
CA ILE A 445 -0.19 -28.36 10.16
C ILE A 445 -1.57 -29.01 10.03
N VAL A 446 -2.58 -28.22 9.65
CA VAL A 446 -3.95 -28.74 9.47
C VAL A 446 -3.99 -29.77 8.34
N SER A 447 -3.32 -29.48 7.20
CA SER A 447 -3.21 -30.39 6.07
C SER A 447 -2.60 -31.73 6.48
N SER A 448 -1.46 -31.72 7.16
CA SER A 448 -0.78 -32.94 7.66
C SER A 448 -1.69 -33.76 8.59
N LEU A 449 -2.48 -33.12 9.43
CA LEU A 449 -3.41 -33.81 10.32
C LEU A 449 -4.60 -34.42 9.57
N LEU A 450 -5.06 -33.80 8.49
CA LEU A 450 -6.11 -34.33 7.61
C LEU A 450 -5.56 -35.53 6.82
N ASP A 451 -4.30 -35.50 6.37
CA ASP A 451 -3.64 -36.64 5.71
C ASP A 451 -3.55 -37.83 6.65
N VAL A 452 -3.11 -37.64 7.91
CA VAL A 452 -3.09 -38.70 8.94
C VAL A 452 -4.50 -39.28 9.19
N ALA A 453 -5.52 -38.43 9.08
CA ALA A 453 -6.92 -38.87 9.23
C ALA A 453 -7.50 -39.48 7.95
N ASN A 454 -6.73 -39.58 6.85
CA ASN A 454 -7.16 -40.03 5.51
C ASN A 454 -8.39 -39.25 4.98
N ILE A 455 -8.42 -37.93 5.17
CA ILE A 455 -9.46 -37.05 4.65
C ILE A 455 -8.91 -36.36 3.39
N PRO A 456 -9.44 -36.67 2.18
CA PRO A 456 -9.04 -35.98 0.96
C PRO A 456 -9.32 -34.50 1.06
N HIS A 457 -8.31 -33.66 0.77
CA HIS A 457 -8.47 -32.22 0.83
C HIS A 457 -7.56 -31.53 -0.17
N GLN A 458 -7.83 -30.23 -0.38
CA GLN A 458 -7.00 -29.34 -1.20
C GLN A 458 -6.50 -28.18 -0.32
N VAL A 459 -5.25 -27.77 -0.54
CA VAL A 459 -4.63 -26.66 0.20
C VAL A 459 -4.51 -25.46 -0.73
N LEU A 460 -4.87 -24.30 -0.21
CA LEU A 460 -4.79 -23.02 -0.88
C LEU A 460 -4.05 -22.03 -0.01
N ASN A 461 -2.76 -21.86 -0.26
CA ASN A 461 -1.89 -20.92 0.45
C ASN A 461 -0.93 -20.22 -0.52
N ALA A 462 -0.08 -19.33 -0.01
CA ALA A 462 0.85 -18.52 -0.79
C ALA A 462 1.82 -19.34 -1.68
N LYS A 463 2.11 -20.60 -1.31
CA LYS A 463 2.98 -21.49 -2.09
C LYS A 463 2.29 -22.07 -3.34
N GLN A 464 0.97 -21.98 -3.47
CA GLN A 464 0.16 -22.61 -4.50
C GLN A 464 -0.82 -21.62 -5.18
N HIS A 465 -0.44 -20.37 -5.32
CA HIS A 465 -1.31 -19.32 -5.87
C HIS A 465 -1.73 -19.58 -7.33
N ASP A 466 -0.89 -20.23 -8.13
CA ASP A 466 -1.21 -20.57 -9.54
C ASP A 466 -2.42 -21.51 -9.68
N LYS A 467 -2.71 -22.31 -8.64
CA LYS A 467 -3.85 -23.24 -8.62
C LYS A 467 -5.09 -22.66 -7.93
N GLU A 468 -5.04 -21.40 -7.50
CA GLU A 468 -6.09 -20.78 -6.69
C GLU A 468 -7.48 -20.90 -7.35
N ALA A 469 -7.59 -20.51 -8.62
CA ALA A 469 -8.85 -20.54 -9.35
C ALA A 469 -9.43 -21.97 -9.47
N ALA A 470 -8.56 -22.95 -9.71
CA ALA A 470 -8.94 -24.35 -9.83
C ALA A 470 -9.47 -24.92 -8.50
N VAL A 471 -8.78 -24.65 -7.40
CA VAL A 471 -9.18 -25.11 -6.05
C VAL A 471 -10.51 -24.48 -5.63
N VAL A 472 -10.67 -23.18 -5.84
CA VAL A 472 -11.91 -22.46 -5.49
C VAL A 472 -13.10 -22.96 -6.33
N ALA A 473 -12.89 -23.24 -7.61
CA ALA A 473 -13.94 -23.72 -8.52
C ALA A 473 -14.60 -25.04 -8.05
N VAL A 474 -13.87 -25.87 -7.32
CA VAL A 474 -14.37 -27.17 -6.82
C VAL A 474 -14.68 -27.19 -5.32
N ALA A 475 -14.35 -26.13 -4.58
CA ALA A 475 -14.49 -26.08 -3.13
C ALA A 475 -15.94 -26.20 -2.62
N GLY A 476 -16.93 -25.89 -3.45
CA GLY A 476 -18.36 -26.03 -3.13
C GLY A 476 -18.98 -27.37 -3.53
N ARG A 477 -18.21 -28.31 -4.05
CA ARG A 477 -18.70 -29.63 -4.45
C ARG A 477 -19.01 -30.52 -3.24
N LYS A 478 -19.88 -31.50 -3.43
CA LYS A 478 -20.26 -32.44 -2.38
C LYS A 478 -19.06 -33.14 -1.77
N GLY A 479 -18.91 -33.03 -0.46
CA GLY A 479 -17.82 -33.61 0.31
C GLY A 479 -16.45 -32.98 0.12
N ALA A 480 -16.31 -31.90 -0.62
CA ALA A 480 -15.04 -31.19 -0.79
C ALA A 480 -14.53 -30.65 0.56
N VAL A 481 -13.21 -30.80 0.79
CA VAL A 481 -12.53 -30.20 1.94
C VAL A 481 -11.42 -29.31 1.42
N THR A 482 -11.46 -28.03 1.77
CA THR A 482 -10.47 -27.04 1.32
C THR A 482 -9.86 -26.36 2.53
N VAL A 483 -8.54 -26.36 2.63
CA VAL A 483 -7.77 -25.62 3.65
C VAL A 483 -7.24 -24.37 2.97
N ALA A 484 -7.68 -23.19 3.43
CA ALA A 484 -7.27 -21.91 2.83
C ALA A 484 -6.64 -21.00 3.86
N THR A 485 -5.52 -20.38 3.52
CA THR A 485 -4.96 -19.28 4.31
C THR A 485 -5.79 -18.03 4.10
N ASN A 486 -5.95 -17.27 5.13
CA ASN A 486 -6.61 -15.97 5.28
C ASN A 486 -7.58 -15.58 4.15
N MET A 487 -7.06 -15.15 3.02
CA MET A 487 -7.82 -14.52 1.95
C MET A 487 -7.62 -15.22 0.60
N ALA A 488 -6.97 -16.36 0.61
CA ALA A 488 -6.83 -17.14 -0.59
C ALA A 488 -8.20 -17.40 -1.21
N GLY A 489 -8.34 -17.15 -2.51
CA GLY A 489 -9.63 -17.15 -3.21
C GLY A 489 -10.48 -15.88 -3.02
N ARG A 490 -9.93 -14.78 -2.45
CA ARG A 490 -10.65 -13.49 -2.37
C ARG A 490 -11.00 -12.98 -3.76
N GLY A 491 -12.19 -12.40 -3.91
CA GLY A 491 -12.69 -11.95 -5.22
C GLY A 491 -13.24 -13.05 -6.11
N THR A 492 -13.12 -14.33 -5.72
CA THR A 492 -13.74 -15.46 -6.42
C THR A 492 -14.87 -16.06 -5.59
N ASP A 493 -15.94 -16.47 -6.26
CA ASP A 493 -17.09 -17.07 -5.61
C ASP A 493 -16.94 -18.59 -5.50
N ILE A 494 -17.24 -19.14 -4.29
CA ILE A 494 -17.43 -20.59 -4.10
C ILE A 494 -18.89 -20.89 -4.40
N MET A 495 -19.13 -21.57 -5.51
CA MET A 495 -20.46 -21.99 -5.95
C MET A 495 -20.76 -23.39 -5.42
N LEU A 496 -21.95 -23.57 -4.81
CA LEU A 496 -22.39 -24.92 -4.40
C LEU A 496 -22.57 -25.80 -5.63
N GLY A 497 -22.04 -27.03 -5.59
CA GLY A 497 -21.96 -27.92 -6.73
C GLY A 497 -20.76 -27.71 -7.66
N GLY A 498 -20.03 -26.56 -7.49
CA GLY A 498 -18.85 -26.21 -8.30
C GLY A 498 -19.12 -25.17 -9.38
N ASN A 499 -18.04 -24.67 -10.01
CA ASN A 499 -18.11 -23.70 -11.10
C ASN A 499 -18.33 -24.42 -12.43
N VAL A 500 -19.47 -24.14 -13.09
CA VAL A 500 -19.91 -24.80 -14.34
C VAL A 500 -18.89 -24.64 -15.46
N GLU A 501 -18.41 -23.42 -15.70
CA GLU A 501 -17.49 -23.10 -16.79
C GLU A 501 -16.13 -23.78 -16.58
N PHE A 502 -15.61 -23.72 -15.37
CA PHE A 502 -14.36 -24.39 -15.03
C PHE A 502 -14.45 -25.93 -15.19
N LEU A 503 -15.54 -26.51 -14.72
CA LEU A 503 -15.75 -27.97 -14.84
C LEU A 503 -15.95 -28.41 -16.30
N ALA A 504 -16.59 -27.59 -17.12
CA ALA A 504 -16.76 -27.86 -18.55
C ALA A 504 -15.42 -27.79 -19.30
N ASP A 505 -14.59 -26.76 -18.99
CA ASP A 505 -13.25 -26.63 -19.54
C ASP A 505 -12.35 -27.81 -19.13
N ALA A 506 -12.33 -28.13 -17.81
CA ALA A 506 -11.57 -29.26 -17.30
C ALA A 506 -11.98 -30.59 -17.95
N LYS A 507 -13.28 -30.78 -18.22
CA LYS A 507 -13.79 -31.97 -18.92
C LYS A 507 -13.25 -32.01 -20.34
N LEU A 508 -13.36 -30.93 -21.11
CA LEU A 508 -12.88 -30.88 -22.50
C LEU A 508 -11.35 -31.09 -22.56
N LYS A 509 -10.60 -30.50 -21.66
CA LYS A 509 -9.15 -30.70 -21.56
C LYS A 509 -8.81 -32.17 -21.26
N SER A 510 -9.56 -32.83 -20.39
CA SER A 510 -9.39 -34.24 -20.10
C SER A 510 -9.71 -35.15 -21.30
N GLU A 511 -10.56 -34.69 -22.21
CA GLU A 511 -10.90 -35.35 -23.48
C GLU A 511 -9.90 -35.02 -24.61
N GLY A 512 -8.89 -34.18 -24.35
CA GLY A 512 -7.85 -33.80 -25.31
C GLY A 512 -8.19 -32.56 -26.15
N TYR A 513 -9.17 -31.75 -25.75
CA TYR A 513 -9.56 -30.54 -26.44
C TYR A 513 -9.17 -29.33 -25.61
N SER A 514 -8.35 -28.41 -26.15
CA SER A 514 -8.00 -27.18 -25.51
C SER A 514 -8.23 -25.98 -26.44
N PRO A 515 -8.46 -24.77 -25.88
CA PRO A 515 -8.59 -23.57 -26.70
C PRO A 515 -7.30 -23.23 -27.46
N ASP A 516 -6.14 -23.66 -26.96
CA ASP A 516 -4.83 -23.36 -27.54
C ASP A 516 -4.44 -24.37 -28.65
N ASP A 517 -4.65 -25.69 -28.43
CA ASP A 517 -4.19 -26.72 -29.34
C ASP A 517 -5.26 -27.14 -30.38
N THR A 518 -6.54 -27.07 -29.99
CA THR A 518 -7.67 -27.51 -30.81
C THR A 518 -8.85 -26.53 -30.76
N PRO A 519 -8.68 -25.26 -31.14
CA PRO A 519 -9.69 -24.22 -30.94
C PRO A 519 -11.02 -24.49 -31.59
N ASP A 520 -11.04 -24.95 -32.87
CA ASP A 520 -12.26 -25.21 -33.62
C ASP A 520 -13.11 -26.36 -33.02
N GLU A 521 -12.44 -27.44 -32.58
CA GLU A 521 -13.11 -28.58 -31.94
C GLU A 521 -13.59 -28.24 -30.53
N TYR A 522 -12.81 -27.45 -29.80
CA TYR A 522 -13.16 -26.95 -28.48
C TYR A 522 -14.41 -26.06 -28.55
N GLU A 523 -14.44 -25.05 -29.41
CA GLU A 523 -15.59 -24.13 -29.58
C GLU A 523 -16.86 -24.89 -30.01
N LYS A 524 -16.72 -25.87 -30.88
CA LYS A 524 -17.84 -26.69 -31.35
C LYS A 524 -18.46 -27.55 -30.23
N ARG A 525 -17.64 -28.07 -29.32
CA ARG A 525 -18.08 -28.94 -28.22
C ARG A 525 -18.51 -28.17 -27.00
N TRP A 526 -17.96 -26.95 -26.79
CA TRP A 526 -18.20 -26.13 -25.62
C TRP A 526 -19.69 -26.01 -25.25
N PRO A 527 -20.62 -25.61 -26.12
CA PRO A 527 -22.02 -25.41 -25.73
C PRO A 527 -22.70 -26.70 -25.22
N GLY A 528 -22.38 -27.84 -25.81
CA GLY A 528 -22.94 -29.13 -25.40
C GLY A 528 -22.41 -29.59 -24.05
N THR A 529 -21.10 -29.49 -23.85
CA THR A 529 -20.45 -29.84 -22.58
C THR A 529 -20.87 -28.88 -21.45
N LEU A 530 -20.98 -27.59 -21.74
CA LEU A 530 -21.46 -26.61 -20.78
C LEU A 530 -22.90 -26.91 -20.31
N ALA A 531 -23.79 -27.26 -21.22
CA ALA A 531 -25.17 -27.61 -20.88
C ALA A 531 -25.25 -28.88 -20.02
N GLU A 532 -24.47 -29.93 -20.35
CA GLU A 532 -24.39 -31.16 -19.56
C GLU A 532 -23.87 -30.90 -18.14
N ILE A 533 -22.76 -30.19 -18.02
CA ILE A 533 -22.17 -29.85 -16.73
C ILE A 533 -23.10 -28.96 -15.89
N LYS A 534 -23.82 -28.04 -16.53
CA LYS A 534 -24.80 -27.18 -15.85
C LYS A 534 -25.93 -27.97 -15.19
N GLU A 535 -26.41 -29.06 -15.82
CA GLU A 535 -27.41 -29.93 -15.23
C GLU A 535 -26.81 -30.73 -14.05
N GLN A 536 -25.62 -31.31 -14.23
CA GLN A 536 -24.91 -32.01 -13.14
C GLN A 536 -24.65 -31.11 -11.93
N VAL A 537 -24.18 -29.90 -12.14
CA VAL A 537 -23.92 -28.94 -11.07
C VAL A 537 -25.22 -28.54 -10.38
N LYS A 538 -26.33 -28.43 -11.10
CA LYS A 538 -27.61 -28.10 -10.50
C LYS A 538 -28.10 -29.21 -9.56
N ASP A 539 -27.99 -30.48 -9.96
CA ASP A 539 -28.36 -31.60 -9.10
C ASP A 539 -27.47 -31.68 -7.87
N GLU A 540 -26.13 -31.50 -8.04
CA GLU A 540 -25.18 -31.48 -6.93
C GLU A 540 -25.41 -30.28 -6.02
N HIS A 541 -25.80 -29.13 -6.56
CA HIS A 541 -26.17 -27.92 -5.77
C HIS A 541 -27.37 -28.22 -4.85
N GLU A 542 -28.44 -28.85 -5.39
CA GLU A 542 -29.62 -29.21 -4.61
C GLU A 542 -29.26 -30.15 -3.46
N GLU A 543 -28.43 -31.17 -3.72
CA GLU A 543 -27.94 -32.09 -2.69
C GLU A 543 -27.14 -31.35 -1.60
N VAL A 544 -26.23 -30.47 -1.99
CA VAL A 544 -25.42 -29.71 -1.03
C VAL A 544 -26.25 -28.72 -0.21
N VAL A 545 -27.30 -28.16 -0.82
CA VAL A 545 -28.29 -27.32 -0.09
C VAL A 545 -29.02 -28.13 0.96
N GLU A 546 -29.48 -29.37 0.65
CA GLU A 546 -30.12 -30.25 1.63
C GLU A 546 -29.19 -30.66 2.77
N LEU A 547 -27.87 -30.76 2.51
CA LEU A 547 -26.85 -31.04 3.53
C LEU A 547 -26.52 -29.84 4.42
N GLY A 548 -27.10 -28.66 4.12
CA GLY A 548 -26.90 -27.41 4.91
C GLY A 548 -25.92 -26.43 4.27
N GLY A 549 -25.53 -26.61 3.00
CA GLY A 549 -24.64 -25.74 2.26
C GLY A 549 -23.18 -25.82 2.71
N LEU A 550 -22.38 -24.82 2.33
CA LEU A 550 -20.97 -24.77 2.68
C LEU A 550 -20.77 -24.51 4.17
N TYR A 551 -19.98 -25.36 4.84
CA TYR A 551 -19.52 -25.14 6.21
C TYR A 551 -18.19 -24.41 6.23
N VAL A 552 -18.12 -23.26 6.88
CA VAL A 552 -16.91 -22.48 7.08
C VAL A 552 -16.40 -22.66 8.50
N LEU A 553 -15.18 -23.21 8.62
CA LEU A 553 -14.51 -23.41 9.89
C LEU A 553 -13.28 -22.52 9.97
N GLY A 554 -13.26 -21.57 10.94
CA GLY A 554 -12.07 -20.80 11.25
C GLY A 554 -11.23 -21.53 12.32
N THR A 555 -9.96 -21.77 12.07
CA THR A 555 -9.06 -22.43 13.02
C THR A 555 -8.57 -21.52 14.14
N GLU A 556 -8.73 -20.22 13.97
CA GLU A 556 -8.43 -19.16 14.93
C GLU A 556 -9.12 -17.86 14.53
N ARG A 557 -9.10 -16.86 15.39
CA ARG A 557 -9.58 -15.51 15.09
C ARG A 557 -8.44 -14.69 14.50
N HIS A 558 -8.75 -13.96 13.46
CA HIS A 558 -7.82 -13.03 12.85
C HIS A 558 -7.68 -11.75 13.69
N GLU A 559 -6.66 -10.98 13.44
CA GLU A 559 -6.42 -9.69 14.09
C GLU A 559 -7.58 -8.70 13.88
N SER A 560 -8.25 -8.75 12.73
CA SER A 560 -9.40 -7.92 12.42
C SER A 560 -10.69 -8.72 12.30
N ARG A 561 -11.75 -8.21 12.93
CA ARG A 561 -13.12 -8.77 12.82
C ARG A 561 -13.63 -8.77 11.38
N ARG A 562 -13.11 -7.89 10.57
CA ARG A 562 -13.42 -7.77 9.14
C ARG A 562 -13.00 -9.04 8.38
N ILE A 563 -11.80 -9.54 8.63
CA ILE A 563 -11.28 -10.77 8.03
C ILE A 563 -12.14 -11.96 8.44
N ASP A 564 -12.51 -12.06 9.71
CA ASP A 564 -13.46 -13.09 10.18
C ASP A 564 -14.79 -13.04 9.43
N ASN A 565 -15.32 -11.84 9.19
CA ASN A 565 -16.58 -11.65 8.45
C ASN A 565 -16.43 -12.00 6.96
N GLN A 566 -15.28 -11.74 6.36
CA GLN A 566 -14.98 -12.14 4.97
C GLN A 566 -14.90 -13.66 4.85
N LEU A 567 -14.26 -14.33 5.81
CA LEU A 567 -14.21 -15.79 5.85
C LEU A 567 -15.64 -16.37 5.99
N ARG A 568 -16.45 -15.91 6.94
CA ARG A 568 -17.86 -16.29 7.07
C ARG A 568 -18.64 -16.03 5.78
N GLY A 569 -18.37 -14.91 5.11
CA GLY A 569 -19.03 -14.50 3.88
C GLY A 569 -18.78 -15.40 2.67
N ARG A 570 -17.89 -16.40 2.79
CA ARG A 570 -17.74 -17.45 1.76
C ARG A 570 -18.95 -18.35 1.64
N SER A 571 -19.76 -18.44 2.68
CA SER A 571 -20.95 -19.28 2.78
C SER A 571 -22.23 -18.45 2.95
N GLY A 572 -23.38 -19.01 2.59
CA GLY A 572 -24.69 -18.37 2.75
C GLY A 572 -24.93 -17.23 1.76
N ARG A 573 -24.63 -17.43 0.48
CA ARG A 573 -24.75 -16.43 -0.59
C ARG A 573 -26.09 -16.56 -1.30
N GLN A 574 -26.66 -15.45 -1.76
CA GLN A 574 -27.90 -15.39 -2.55
C GLN A 574 -29.07 -16.23 -1.99
N GLY A 575 -29.14 -16.34 -0.66
CA GLY A 575 -30.20 -17.09 0.03
C GLY A 575 -29.91 -18.58 0.19
N ASP A 576 -28.72 -19.07 -0.18
CA ASP A 576 -28.30 -20.43 0.10
C ASP A 576 -28.09 -20.65 1.60
N PRO A 577 -28.32 -21.87 2.11
CA PRO A 577 -27.94 -22.22 3.47
C PRO A 577 -26.43 -22.25 3.65
N GLY A 578 -26.00 -22.20 4.88
CA GLY A 578 -24.59 -22.30 5.24
C GLY A 578 -24.41 -22.26 6.75
N GLU A 579 -23.24 -22.62 7.18
CA GLU A 579 -22.88 -22.62 8.59
C GLU A 579 -21.46 -22.08 8.76
N SER A 580 -21.22 -21.32 9.86
CA SER A 580 -19.86 -20.94 10.22
C SER A 580 -19.59 -21.18 11.70
N ARG A 581 -18.34 -21.56 12.02
CA ARG A 581 -17.86 -21.73 13.40
C ARG A 581 -16.37 -21.48 13.51
N PHE A 582 -15.94 -20.88 14.62
CA PHE A 582 -14.53 -20.71 14.94
C PHE A 582 -14.11 -21.63 16.08
N TYR A 583 -12.93 -22.24 15.93
CA TYR A 583 -12.24 -23.06 16.93
C TYR A 583 -11.03 -22.30 17.43
N LEU A 584 -11.00 -22.00 18.71
CA LEU A 584 -9.98 -21.17 19.34
C LEU A 584 -9.22 -21.94 20.42
N SER A 585 -8.00 -21.54 20.68
CA SER A 585 -7.21 -22.00 21.83
C SER A 585 -6.81 -20.81 22.70
N LEU A 586 -6.63 -21.04 24.00
CA LEU A 586 -6.03 -20.04 24.88
C LEU A 586 -4.56 -19.76 24.55
N GLU A 587 -3.92 -20.65 23.78
CA GLU A 587 -2.56 -20.52 23.29
C GLU A 587 -2.46 -19.80 21.94
N ASP A 588 -3.59 -19.45 21.29
CA ASP A 588 -3.58 -18.68 20.05
C ASP A 588 -3.02 -17.26 20.33
N ASP A 589 -2.25 -16.70 19.37
CA ASP A 589 -1.50 -15.45 19.56
C ASP A 589 -2.38 -14.27 19.97
N LEU A 590 -3.55 -14.14 19.39
CA LEU A 590 -4.51 -13.11 19.78
C LEU A 590 -4.91 -13.23 21.26
N MET A 591 -5.02 -14.46 21.78
CA MET A 591 -5.39 -14.71 23.18
C MET A 591 -4.18 -14.47 24.09
N ARG A 592 -3.01 -14.97 23.72
CA ARG A 592 -1.75 -14.85 24.46
C ARG A 592 -1.32 -13.40 24.62
N LEU A 593 -1.30 -12.64 23.51
CA LEU A 593 -0.72 -11.28 23.47
C LEU A 593 -1.69 -10.21 23.99
N PHE A 594 -2.98 -10.34 23.72
CA PHE A 594 -3.94 -9.26 23.96
C PHE A 594 -5.01 -9.56 25.03
N ASN A 595 -5.06 -10.78 25.58
CA ASN A 595 -6.11 -11.16 26.52
C ASN A 595 -5.62 -12.01 27.71
N THR A 596 -4.40 -11.75 28.17
CA THR A 596 -3.74 -12.48 29.26
C THR A 596 -4.56 -12.61 30.54
N GLN A 597 -5.32 -11.55 30.91
CA GLN A 597 -6.19 -11.59 32.12
C GLN A 597 -7.38 -12.55 31.97
N LEU A 598 -7.95 -12.66 30.77
CA LEU A 598 -9.03 -13.60 30.52
C LEU A 598 -8.49 -15.02 30.53
N VAL A 599 -7.35 -15.27 29.88
CA VAL A 599 -6.66 -16.55 29.89
C VAL A 599 -6.38 -16.99 31.32
N ALA A 600 -5.79 -16.15 32.15
CA ALA A 600 -5.51 -16.43 33.55
C ALA A 600 -6.76 -16.76 34.35
N ARG A 601 -7.89 -16.04 34.17
CA ARG A 601 -9.16 -16.31 34.87
C ARG A 601 -9.80 -17.62 34.45
N VAL A 602 -9.72 -17.99 33.17
CA VAL A 602 -10.28 -19.24 32.65
C VAL A 602 -9.43 -20.42 33.15
N MET A 603 -8.10 -20.29 33.09
CA MET A 603 -7.19 -21.30 33.61
C MET A 603 -7.35 -21.54 35.13
N ALA A 604 -7.56 -20.45 35.90
CA ALA A 604 -7.78 -20.55 37.35
C ALA A 604 -9.06 -21.28 37.73
N LYS A 605 -10.06 -21.37 36.84
CA LYS A 605 -11.32 -22.07 37.07
C LYS A 605 -11.29 -23.58 36.80
N GLY A 606 -10.13 -24.10 36.35
CA GLY A 606 -9.96 -25.53 36.07
C GLY A 606 -10.80 -25.98 34.87
N MET A 607 -10.22 -25.90 33.70
CA MET A 607 -10.86 -26.32 32.44
C MET A 607 -10.67 -27.85 32.29
N PRO A 608 -11.77 -28.63 32.06
CA PRO A 608 -11.60 -30.07 31.78
C PRO A 608 -10.77 -30.29 30.51
N GLU A 609 -9.95 -31.31 30.48
CA GLU A 609 -9.20 -31.67 29.27
C GLU A 609 -10.13 -32.18 28.17
N GLY A 610 -9.93 -31.69 26.95
CA GLY A 610 -10.64 -32.13 25.76
C GLY A 610 -12.07 -31.60 25.61
N GLU A 611 -12.61 -30.83 26.53
CA GLU A 611 -13.94 -30.22 26.43
C GLU A 611 -13.86 -28.73 26.08
N PRO A 612 -14.59 -28.27 25.05
CA PRO A 612 -14.63 -26.86 24.71
C PRO A 612 -15.48 -26.05 25.67
N ILE A 613 -15.11 -24.79 25.88
CA ILE A 613 -15.95 -23.80 26.54
C ILE A 613 -16.78 -23.06 25.49
N GLU A 614 -18.08 -23.15 25.59
CA GLU A 614 -19.04 -22.29 24.89
C GLU A 614 -19.51 -21.19 25.83
N ALA A 615 -18.75 -20.10 25.98
CA ALA A 615 -19.12 -19.02 26.87
C ALA A 615 -19.14 -17.66 26.13
N LYS A 616 -20.31 -17.04 26.09
CA LYS A 616 -20.49 -15.68 25.49
C LYS A 616 -19.57 -14.62 26.11
N SER A 617 -19.16 -14.80 27.36
CA SER A 617 -18.20 -13.91 28.04
C SER A 617 -16.80 -13.99 27.45
N VAL A 618 -16.39 -15.19 27.05
CA VAL A 618 -15.05 -15.41 26.44
C VAL A 618 -15.05 -14.87 25.01
N SER A 619 -16.07 -15.14 24.20
CA SER A 619 -16.22 -14.53 22.86
C SER A 619 -16.28 -13.00 22.92
N LYS A 620 -16.83 -12.41 23.99
CA LYS A 620 -16.77 -10.96 24.22
C LYS A 620 -15.34 -10.49 24.51
N GLY A 621 -14.58 -11.27 25.29
CA GLY A 621 -13.17 -11.01 25.54
C GLY A 621 -12.33 -11.04 24.27
N VAL A 622 -12.52 -12.04 23.41
CA VAL A 622 -11.87 -12.14 22.09
C VAL A 622 -12.16 -10.91 21.23
N ARG A 623 -13.42 -10.50 21.13
CA ARG A 623 -13.80 -9.27 20.41
C ARG A 623 -13.13 -8.00 20.96
N THR A 624 -12.90 -7.96 22.28
CA THR A 624 -12.22 -6.81 22.89
C THR A 624 -10.73 -6.83 22.52
N ALA A 625 -10.10 -8.01 22.48
CA ALA A 625 -8.74 -8.16 22.00
C ALA A 625 -8.60 -7.72 20.54
N GLN A 626 -9.45 -8.22 19.62
CA GLN A 626 -9.46 -7.79 18.21
C GLN A 626 -9.61 -6.27 18.08
N LYS A 627 -10.51 -5.63 18.84
CA LYS A 627 -10.64 -4.17 18.83
C LYS A 627 -9.38 -3.45 19.26
N ALA A 628 -8.64 -3.99 20.24
CA ALA A 628 -7.37 -3.40 20.65
C ALA A 628 -6.31 -3.49 19.55
N VAL A 629 -6.26 -4.63 18.84
CA VAL A 629 -5.37 -4.81 17.68
C VAL A 629 -5.77 -3.89 16.54
N GLU A 630 -7.06 -3.85 16.18
CA GLU A 630 -7.59 -2.95 15.14
C GLU A 630 -7.22 -1.48 15.44
N SER A 631 -7.39 -1.04 16.69
CA SER A 631 -7.05 0.32 17.10
C SER A 631 -5.55 0.60 17.01
N ARG A 632 -4.71 -0.36 17.38
CA ARG A 632 -3.26 -0.24 17.26
C ARG A 632 -2.83 -0.15 15.79
N ASN A 633 -3.35 -1.03 14.95
CA ASN A 633 -3.06 -1.04 13.52
C ASN A 633 -3.51 0.27 12.85
N PHE A 634 -4.66 0.80 13.26
CA PHE A 634 -5.12 2.12 12.82
C PHE A 634 -4.12 3.24 13.20
N GLU A 635 -3.63 3.27 14.45
CA GLU A 635 -2.64 4.29 14.85
C GLU A 635 -1.31 4.13 14.10
N ILE A 636 -0.87 2.90 13.78
CA ILE A 636 0.31 2.66 12.94
C ILE A 636 0.10 3.28 11.56
N ARG A 637 -0.99 2.94 10.85
CA ARG A 637 -1.29 3.50 9.52
C ARG A 637 -1.42 5.02 9.54
N LYS A 638 -2.04 5.55 10.57
CA LYS A 638 -2.18 6.99 10.76
C LYS A 638 -0.83 7.69 11.00
N ASN A 639 0.10 7.05 11.70
CA ASN A 639 1.43 7.59 11.89
C ASN A 639 2.23 7.54 10.58
N VAL A 640 2.21 6.43 9.85
CA VAL A 640 2.82 6.35 8.51
C VAL A 640 2.33 7.49 7.63
N LEU A 641 1.01 7.68 7.56
CA LEU A 641 0.44 8.77 6.77
C LEU A 641 0.87 10.15 7.23
N LYS A 642 0.96 10.41 8.54
CA LYS A 642 1.37 11.72 9.05
C LYS A 642 2.81 12.10 8.66
N TYR A 643 3.72 11.13 8.67
CA TYR A 643 5.08 11.32 8.21
C TYR A 643 5.14 11.49 6.69
N ASP A 644 4.42 10.64 5.94
CA ASP A 644 4.37 10.77 4.48
C ASP A 644 3.61 12.02 4.01
N ASP A 645 2.65 12.55 4.76
CA ASP A 645 1.99 13.83 4.44
C ASP A 645 2.99 15.01 4.39
N VAL A 646 4.12 14.94 5.12
CA VAL A 646 5.20 15.93 5.04
C VAL A 646 5.90 15.79 3.69
N MET A 647 6.34 14.57 3.39
CA MET A 647 6.96 14.24 2.10
C MET A 647 6.03 14.51 0.91
N ASN A 648 4.75 14.21 1.06
CA ASN A 648 3.79 14.38 -0.01
C ASN A 648 3.59 15.84 -0.44
N LYS A 649 3.68 16.78 0.50
CA LYS A 649 3.65 18.22 0.17
C LYS A 649 4.86 18.62 -0.68
N GLN A 650 6.04 18.17 -0.30
CA GLN A 650 7.28 18.40 -1.03
C GLN A 650 7.25 17.72 -2.40
N ARG A 651 6.87 16.44 -2.43
CA ARG A 651 6.70 15.64 -3.66
C ARG A 651 5.76 16.31 -4.67
N THR A 652 4.63 16.83 -4.20
CA THR A 652 3.65 17.48 -5.07
C THR A 652 4.25 18.71 -5.78
N VAL A 653 5.07 19.50 -5.09
CA VAL A 653 5.73 20.66 -5.69
C VAL A 653 6.80 20.21 -6.68
N ILE A 654 7.71 19.35 -6.25
CA ILE A 654 8.82 18.88 -7.08
C ILE A 654 8.32 18.17 -8.34
N TYR A 655 7.33 17.28 -8.21
CA TYR A 655 6.77 16.58 -9.36
C TYR A 655 5.97 17.50 -10.30
N ALA A 656 5.35 18.55 -9.79
CA ALA A 656 4.69 19.54 -10.63
C ALA A 656 5.70 20.37 -11.44
N GLU A 657 6.79 20.82 -10.82
CA GLU A 657 7.90 21.52 -11.49
C GLU A 657 8.54 20.60 -12.54
N ARG A 658 8.86 19.37 -12.16
CA ARG A 658 9.41 18.37 -13.08
C ARG A 658 8.52 18.14 -14.30
N GLN A 659 7.22 17.99 -14.08
CA GLN A 659 6.24 17.80 -15.16
C GLN A 659 6.13 19.01 -16.07
N ALA A 660 6.26 20.24 -15.55
CA ALA A 660 6.27 21.47 -16.34
C ALA A 660 7.47 21.47 -17.31
N VAL A 661 8.66 21.18 -16.76
CA VAL A 661 9.89 21.08 -17.57
C VAL A 661 9.78 19.99 -18.64
N LEU A 662 9.30 18.79 -18.26
CA LEU A 662 9.15 17.64 -19.16
C LEU A 662 8.12 17.89 -20.29
N LYS A 663 7.06 18.65 -20.01
CA LYS A 663 6.06 19.03 -21.03
C LYS A 663 6.54 20.09 -21.99
N GLY A 664 7.71 20.67 -21.75
CA GLY A 664 8.34 21.67 -22.61
C GLY A 664 7.89 23.10 -22.32
N GLU A 665 7.46 23.40 -21.08
CA GLU A 665 7.25 24.78 -20.67
C GLU A 665 8.57 25.55 -20.73
N ASP A 666 8.51 26.82 -21.14
CA ASP A 666 9.70 27.66 -21.18
C ASP A 666 10.11 28.06 -19.76
N ILE A 667 11.30 27.61 -19.35
CA ILE A 667 11.86 27.81 -18.01
C ILE A 667 12.96 28.88 -17.99
N HIS A 668 13.24 29.57 -19.10
CA HIS A 668 14.31 30.53 -19.20
C HIS A 668 14.22 31.64 -18.16
N GLU A 669 13.03 32.21 -17.98
CA GLU A 669 12.78 33.23 -16.95
C GLU A 669 13.05 32.70 -15.52
N ASP A 670 12.82 31.40 -15.29
CA ASP A 670 13.11 30.79 -13.98
C ASP A 670 14.62 30.57 -13.81
N ILE A 671 15.36 30.20 -14.87
CA ILE A 671 16.82 30.16 -14.85
C ILE A 671 17.41 31.55 -14.53
N LEU A 672 16.90 32.62 -15.14
CA LEU A 672 17.32 33.98 -14.83
C LEU A 672 17.05 34.33 -13.37
N LYS A 673 15.96 33.87 -12.78
CA LYS A 673 15.69 34.04 -11.32
C LYS A 673 16.63 33.18 -10.48
N PHE A 674 17.01 31.99 -10.94
CA PHE A 674 17.99 31.18 -10.21
C PHE A 674 19.32 31.90 -10.11
N ILE A 675 19.76 32.60 -11.18
CA ILE A 675 20.94 33.48 -11.13
C ILE A 675 20.78 34.55 -10.05
N ASP A 676 19.64 35.27 -10.07
CA ASP A 676 19.34 36.33 -9.09
C ASP A 676 19.39 35.82 -7.64
N ASP A 677 18.73 34.68 -7.37
CA ASP A 677 18.63 34.07 -6.05
C ASP A 677 19.99 33.54 -5.56
N THR A 678 20.75 32.87 -6.43
CA THR A 678 22.06 32.30 -6.12
C THR A 678 23.05 33.39 -5.76
N VAL A 679 23.16 34.45 -6.58
CA VAL A 679 24.01 35.60 -6.30
C VAL A 679 23.64 36.26 -4.98
N LEU A 680 22.34 36.46 -4.71
CA LEU A 680 21.86 37.03 -3.46
C LEU A 680 22.23 36.18 -2.24
N SER A 681 22.13 34.83 -2.38
CA SER A 681 22.49 33.88 -1.31
C SER A 681 23.97 33.99 -0.95
N TYR A 682 24.85 34.04 -1.94
CA TYR A 682 26.31 34.21 -1.70
C TYR A 682 26.65 35.54 -1.07
N ILE A 683 26.05 36.63 -1.53
CA ILE A 683 26.25 37.98 -0.92
C ILE A 683 25.80 37.99 0.54
N LYS A 684 24.64 37.38 0.85
CA LYS A 684 24.14 37.25 2.23
C LYS A 684 25.03 36.39 3.10
N GLY A 685 25.61 35.32 2.56
CA GLY A 685 26.61 34.51 3.25
C GLY A 685 27.89 35.29 3.57
N ALA A 686 28.38 36.05 2.61
CA ALA A 686 29.62 36.84 2.75
C ALA A 686 29.50 38.05 3.70
N ASN A 687 28.29 38.63 3.88
CA ASN A 687 28.11 39.81 4.73
C ASN A 687 28.26 39.50 6.24
N LYS A 688 28.21 38.22 6.64
CA LYS A 688 28.36 37.75 8.03
C LYS A 688 27.50 38.53 9.04
N GLY A 689 26.37 39.11 8.60
CA GLY A 689 25.48 39.93 9.40
C GLY A 689 25.97 41.36 9.65
N SER A 690 26.99 41.82 8.94
CA SER A 690 27.49 43.22 9.03
C SER A 690 26.82 44.11 7.99
N ASP A 691 26.29 45.25 8.45
CA ASP A 691 25.74 46.30 7.58
C ASP A 691 26.80 47.08 6.79
N LYS A 692 28.08 46.83 7.05
CA LYS A 692 29.17 47.59 6.45
C LYS A 692 29.94 46.73 5.44
N PRO A 693 29.97 47.09 4.14
CA PRO A 693 30.68 46.36 3.13
C PRO A 693 32.17 46.10 3.40
N LYS A 694 32.84 46.98 4.12
CA LYS A 694 34.26 46.82 4.51
C LYS A 694 34.53 45.60 5.41
N ASP A 695 33.48 45.09 6.10
CA ASP A 695 33.59 43.99 7.05
C ASP A 695 33.15 42.65 6.39
N TRP A 696 32.76 42.68 5.11
CA TRP A 696 32.33 41.51 4.36
C TRP A 696 33.54 40.66 3.92
N ASP A 697 33.28 39.37 3.71
CA ASP A 697 34.26 38.41 3.23
C ASP A 697 34.35 38.44 1.71
N TRP A 698 35.06 39.44 1.18
CA TRP A 698 35.18 39.67 -0.24
C TRP A 698 35.94 38.55 -0.99
N GLU A 699 37.03 38.05 -0.39
CA GLU A 699 37.83 36.98 -0.97
C GLU A 699 37.01 35.67 -1.08
N GLY A 700 36.33 35.31 0.01
CA GLY A 700 35.43 34.17 0.04
C GLY A 700 34.28 34.28 -0.97
N LEU A 701 33.68 35.51 -1.08
CA LEU A 701 32.57 35.77 -2.00
C LEU A 701 32.97 35.55 -3.46
N PHE A 702 34.03 36.20 -3.92
CA PHE A 702 34.44 36.12 -5.31
C PHE A 702 35.01 34.73 -5.66
N LYS A 703 35.68 34.07 -4.73
CA LYS A 703 36.10 32.68 -4.91
C LYS A 703 34.91 31.75 -5.09
N ALA A 704 33.86 31.91 -4.30
CA ALA A 704 32.67 31.11 -4.35
C ALA A 704 31.84 31.38 -5.64
N LEU A 705 31.66 32.65 -6.01
CA LEU A 705 31.00 33.06 -7.24
C LEU A 705 31.71 32.53 -8.49
N ASN A 706 33.06 32.57 -8.50
CA ASN A 706 33.85 32.05 -9.63
C ASN A 706 33.78 30.53 -9.77
N ALA A 707 33.36 29.81 -8.73
CA ALA A 707 33.07 28.40 -8.82
C ALA A 707 31.69 28.12 -9.45
N VAL A 708 30.78 29.10 -9.42
CA VAL A 708 29.42 28.98 -10.00
C VAL A 708 29.42 29.44 -11.45
N TYR A 709 30.02 30.58 -11.77
CA TYR A 709 30.11 31.09 -13.13
C TYR A 709 31.43 31.90 -13.30
N PRO A 710 31.99 32.02 -14.53
CA PRO A 710 33.24 32.74 -14.77
C PRO A 710 33.04 34.27 -14.61
N ILE A 711 33.05 34.76 -13.35
CA ILE A 711 32.78 36.18 -13.02
C ILE A 711 33.79 37.10 -13.69
N ALA A 712 33.33 38.12 -14.45
CA ALA A 712 34.17 39.12 -15.09
C ALA A 712 34.29 40.42 -14.28
N VAL A 713 33.49 40.59 -13.20
CA VAL A 713 33.52 41.77 -12.34
C VAL A 713 34.81 41.82 -11.49
N ASP A 714 35.53 42.92 -11.57
CA ASP A 714 36.70 43.12 -10.73
C ASP A 714 36.31 43.29 -9.26
N PRO A 715 36.90 42.51 -8.32
CA PRO A 715 36.54 42.56 -6.88
C PRO A 715 36.76 43.96 -6.25
N GLU A 716 37.79 44.68 -6.63
CA GLU A 716 38.06 46.02 -6.06
C GLU A 716 37.09 47.05 -6.63
N ALA A 717 36.70 46.97 -7.90
CA ALA A 717 35.67 47.84 -8.48
C ALA A 717 34.30 47.57 -7.83
N ALA A 718 33.93 46.32 -7.57
CA ALA A 718 32.69 45.95 -6.89
C ALA A 718 32.68 46.52 -5.44
N LYS A 719 33.78 46.42 -4.71
CA LYS A 719 33.93 46.90 -3.35
C LYS A 719 33.83 48.46 -3.30
N ASP A 720 34.44 49.14 -4.25
CA ASP A 720 34.33 50.59 -4.36
C ASP A 720 32.91 51.05 -4.67
N ALA A 721 32.17 50.33 -5.55
CA ALA A 721 30.80 50.67 -5.91
C ALA A 721 29.84 50.67 -4.70
N VAL A 722 30.05 49.78 -3.73
CA VAL A 722 29.20 49.69 -2.54
C VAL A 722 29.80 50.31 -1.30
N SER A 723 31.03 50.81 -1.33
CA SER A 723 31.80 51.31 -0.17
C SER A 723 31.06 52.39 0.66
N LYS A 724 30.22 53.21 0.01
CA LYS A 724 29.45 54.29 0.62
C LYS A 724 28.02 53.88 1.05
N LEU A 725 27.61 52.70 0.69
CA LEU A 725 26.31 52.16 1.01
C LEU A 725 26.34 51.34 2.32
N LYS A 726 25.16 51.02 2.89
CA LYS A 726 25.07 50.24 4.13
C LYS A 726 23.83 49.32 4.08
N GLY A 727 23.93 48.17 4.74
CA GLY A 727 22.85 47.20 4.91
C GLY A 727 22.26 46.74 3.56
N ASP A 728 20.95 46.63 3.48
CA ASP A 728 20.24 46.15 2.32
C ASP A 728 20.55 46.94 1.02
N LYS A 729 20.87 48.26 1.12
CA LYS A 729 21.21 49.04 -0.06
C LYS A 729 22.54 48.61 -0.68
N ALA A 730 23.51 48.22 0.14
CA ALA A 730 24.77 47.70 -0.35
C ALA A 730 24.60 46.30 -0.96
N ILE A 731 23.76 45.45 -0.37
CA ILE A 731 23.46 44.13 -0.86
C ILE A 731 22.78 44.23 -2.25
N VAL A 732 21.74 45.06 -2.37
CA VAL A 732 21.03 45.26 -3.64
C VAL A 732 21.94 45.78 -4.73
N ALA A 733 22.74 46.81 -4.45
CA ALA A 733 23.63 47.38 -5.45
C ALA A 733 24.73 46.41 -5.89
N LEU A 734 25.24 45.57 -4.99
CA LEU A 734 26.21 44.52 -5.35
C LEU A 734 25.56 43.40 -6.15
N GLN A 735 24.35 43.04 -5.74
CA GLN A 735 23.57 42.04 -6.45
C GLN A 735 23.28 42.47 -7.90
N GLU A 736 22.79 43.70 -8.09
CA GLU A 736 22.50 44.25 -9.42
C GLU A 736 23.74 44.22 -10.32
N LEU A 737 24.91 44.54 -9.78
CA LEU A 737 26.18 44.55 -10.51
C LEU A 737 26.59 43.14 -10.97
N ILE A 738 26.57 42.18 -10.02
CA ILE A 738 26.99 40.80 -10.28
C ILE A 738 25.97 40.06 -11.17
N VAL A 739 24.67 40.27 -10.91
CA VAL A 739 23.60 39.67 -11.71
C VAL A 739 23.62 40.18 -13.15
N SER A 740 23.90 41.48 -13.38
CA SER A 740 24.07 42.01 -14.73
C SER A 740 25.19 41.31 -15.49
N ASP A 741 26.35 41.13 -14.85
CA ASP A 741 27.49 40.42 -15.46
C ASP A 741 27.12 38.95 -15.78
N ALA A 742 26.47 38.24 -14.83
CA ALA A 742 26.09 36.86 -15.06
C ALA A 742 25.07 36.72 -16.20
N LYS A 743 24.06 37.61 -16.23
CA LYS A 743 23.04 37.60 -17.31
C LYS A 743 23.61 37.99 -18.67
N ASP A 744 24.55 38.92 -18.72
CA ASP A 744 25.22 39.31 -19.98
C ASP A 744 26.04 38.11 -20.54
N GLN A 745 26.74 37.39 -19.66
CA GLN A 745 27.48 36.18 -20.06
C GLN A 745 26.53 35.05 -20.48
N TYR A 746 25.36 34.93 -19.81
CA TYR A 746 24.37 33.94 -20.16
C TYR A 746 23.74 34.22 -21.52
N ALA A 747 23.50 35.51 -21.84
CA ALA A 747 23.04 35.93 -23.16
C ALA A 747 24.11 35.68 -24.27
N ASP A 748 25.40 35.88 -23.95
CA ASP A 748 26.49 35.51 -24.86
C ASP A 748 26.54 33.99 -25.11
N PHE A 749 26.20 33.19 -24.11
CA PHE A 749 26.08 31.74 -24.22
C PHE A 749 24.90 31.36 -25.11
N GLU A 750 23.74 32.00 -24.94
CA GLU A 750 22.58 31.83 -25.82
C GLU A 750 22.88 32.20 -27.28
N ALA A 751 23.65 33.29 -27.50
CA ALA A 751 24.04 33.70 -28.85
C ALA A 751 24.92 32.68 -29.56
N LYS A 752 25.71 31.87 -28.82
CA LYS A 752 26.55 30.82 -29.35
C LYS A 752 25.81 29.52 -29.64
N LEU A 753 24.92 29.10 -28.78
CA LEU A 753 24.20 27.82 -28.85
C LEU A 753 22.91 27.92 -29.70
N GLY A 754 22.36 29.12 -29.84
CA GLY A 754 21.04 29.36 -30.37
C GLY A 754 19.94 29.21 -29.30
N GLU A 755 18.81 29.86 -29.49
CA GLU A 755 17.70 29.88 -28.54
C GLU A 755 17.15 28.47 -28.28
N GLU A 756 16.91 27.69 -29.34
CA GLU A 756 16.34 26.35 -29.20
C GLU A 756 17.30 25.38 -28.52
N GLY A 757 18.58 25.38 -28.88
CA GLY A 757 19.63 24.56 -28.28
C GLY A 757 19.79 24.89 -26.78
N LEU A 758 19.78 26.18 -26.40
CA LEU A 758 19.83 26.56 -25.00
C LEU A 758 18.59 26.08 -24.23
N ARG A 759 17.36 26.21 -24.77
CA ARG A 759 16.15 25.74 -24.11
C ARG A 759 16.13 24.23 -23.89
N GLN A 760 16.69 23.46 -24.82
CA GLN A 760 16.87 22.01 -24.64
C GLN A 760 17.90 21.71 -23.57
N LEU A 761 19.03 22.38 -23.55
CA LEU A 761 20.06 22.21 -22.52
C LEU A 761 19.53 22.58 -21.13
N GLU A 762 18.86 23.71 -20.99
CA GLU A 762 18.20 24.14 -19.74
C GLU A 762 17.30 23.03 -19.17
N ARG A 763 16.41 22.45 -19.99
CA ARG A 763 15.52 21.38 -19.58
C ARG A 763 16.26 20.13 -19.12
N ARG A 764 17.28 19.68 -19.88
CA ARG A 764 18.08 18.50 -19.52
C ARG A 764 18.82 18.70 -18.20
N VAL A 765 19.49 19.84 -18.03
CA VAL A 765 20.25 20.14 -16.82
C VAL A 765 19.33 20.26 -15.61
N VAL A 766 18.20 20.99 -15.73
CA VAL A 766 17.25 21.10 -14.61
C VAL A 766 16.69 19.75 -14.20
N LEU A 767 16.29 18.89 -15.14
CA LEU A 767 15.79 17.55 -14.84
C LEU A 767 16.84 16.70 -14.14
N ALA A 768 18.08 16.70 -14.63
CA ALA A 768 19.17 15.93 -14.05
C ALA A 768 19.49 16.36 -12.61
N VAL A 769 19.61 17.67 -12.37
CA VAL A 769 19.91 18.21 -11.05
C VAL A 769 18.74 17.96 -10.10
N LEU A 770 17.51 18.21 -10.55
CA LEU A 770 16.30 18.03 -9.75
C LEU A 770 16.15 16.57 -9.31
N ASP A 771 16.31 15.62 -10.22
CA ASP A 771 16.18 14.19 -9.94
C ASP A 771 17.26 13.70 -8.97
N ARG A 772 18.50 14.14 -9.14
CA ARG A 772 19.59 13.81 -8.23
C ARG A 772 19.35 14.38 -6.84
N LYS A 773 19.07 15.69 -6.72
CA LYS A 773 18.84 16.35 -5.43
C LYS A 773 17.59 15.83 -4.73
N TRP A 774 16.55 15.48 -5.47
CA TRP A 774 15.37 14.86 -4.91
C TRP A 774 15.66 13.46 -4.34
N ARG A 775 16.46 12.63 -5.02
CA ARG A 775 16.88 11.33 -4.51
C ARG A 775 17.75 11.46 -3.25
N GLU A 776 18.71 12.39 -3.24
CA GLU A 776 19.50 12.70 -2.05
C GLU A 776 18.60 13.11 -0.88
N HIS A 777 17.63 13.98 -1.13
CA HIS A 777 16.68 14.45 -0.12
C HIS A 777 15.77 13.34 0.41
N LEU A 778 15.29 12.43 -0.43
CA LEU A 778 14.51 11.26 0.01
C LEU A 778 15.32 10.42 1.00
N TYR A 779 16.59 10.17 0.69
CA TYR A 779 17.49 9.43 1.56
C TYR A 779 17.73 10.14 2.90
N GLU A 780 17.99 11.43 2.88
CA GLU A 780 18.17 12.24 4.09
C GLU A 780 16.90 12.29 4.95
N MET A 781 15.73 12.37 4.34
CA MET A 781 14.45 12.37 5.04
C MET A 781 14.11 11.01 5.65
N ASP A 782 14.47 9.91 4.99
CA ASP A 782 14.35 8.57 5.56
C ASP A 782 15.28 8.44 6.80
N TYR A 783 16.53 8.90 6.68
CA TYR A 783 17.47 8.93 7.80
C TYR A 783 16.99 9.81 8.98
N LEU A 784 16.43 10.99 8.68
CA LEU A 784 15.82 11.85 9.69
C LEU A 784 14.66 11.15 10.41
N LYS A 785 13.81 10.43 9.66
CA LYS A 785 12.66 9.72 10.20
C LYS A 785 13.07 8.62 11.17
N ASP A 786 14.15 7.89 10.89
CA ASP A 786 14.66 6.82 11.76
C ASP A 786 15.18 7.38 13.09
N GLY A 787 15.89 8.52 13.04
CA GLY A 787 16.46 9.18 14.23
C GLY A 787 15.47 10.02 15.04
N ILE A 788 14.36 10.46 14.44
CA ILE A 788 13.48 11.49 15.03
C ILE A 788 12.77 11.01 16.32
N GLY A 789 12.57 9.71 16.47
CA GLY A 789 11.96 9.10 17.66
C GLY A 789 12.73 9.43 18.95
N LEU A 790 14.04 9.58 18.86
CA LEU A 790 14.92 9.93 19.99
C LEU A 790 14.64 11.35 20.55
N ARG A 791 14.08 12.26 19.72
CA ARG A 791 13.67 13.60 20.14
C ARG A 791 12.55 13.55 21.21
N GLY A 792 11.77 12.47 21.23
CA GLY A 792 10.75 12.21 22.27
C GLY A 792 11.31 12.11 23.68
N MET A 793 12.56 11.68 23.85
CA MET A 793 13.25 11.67 25.14
C MET A 793 13.46 13.08 25.68
N GLY A 794 13.61 14.06 24.80
CA GLY A 794 13.67 15.49 25.15
C GLY A 794 12.32 16.16 25.35
N GLN A 795 11.22 15.41 25.51
CA GLN A 795 9.83 15.89 25.63
C GLN A 795 9.33 16.72 24.42
N ARG A 796 9.95 16.58 23.27
CA ARG A 796 9.51 17.19 22.01
C ARG A 796 8.63 16.20 21.24
N ASP A 797 7.63 16.74 20.53
CA ASP A 797 6.81 15.91 19.64
C ASP A 797 7.64 15.53 18.40
N PRO A 798 7.95 14.24 18.18
CA PRO A 798 8.77 13.79 17.06
C PRO A 798 8.23 14.22 15.70
N LEU A 799 6.91 14.27 15.51
CA LEU A 799 6.32 14.70 14.26
C LEU A 799 6.52 16.20 13.99
N VAL A 800 6.44 17.03 15.01
CA VAL A 800 6.67 18.48 14.88
C VAL A 800 8.13 18.76 14.56
N GLU A 801 9.06 18.04 15.20
CA GLU A 801 10.48 18.16 14.90
C GLU A 801 10.79 17.66 13.49
N TYR A 802 10.21 16.53 13.06
CA TYR A 802 10.33 16.02 11.69
C TYR A 802 9.83 17.04 10.65
N GLN A 803 8.68 17.68 10.90
CA GLN A 803 8.18 18.73 10.02
C GLN A 803 9.12 19.93 9.94
N ARG A 804 9.69 20.34 11.07
CA ARG A 804 10.58 21.50 11.16
C ARG A 804 11.92 21.23 10.48
N GLU A 805 12.56 20.11 10.83
CA GLU A 805 13.87 19.75 10.28
C GLU A 805 13.74 19.40 8.78
N GLY A 806 12.72 18.63 8.40
CA GLY A 806 12.46 18.30 7.00
C GLY A 806 12.11 19.51 6.13
N TYR A 807 11.48 20.57 6.68
CA TYR A 807 11.29 21.82 5.95
C TYR A 807 12.61 22.57 5.73
N GLN A 808 13.50 22.55 6.70
CA GLN A 808 14.83 23.14 6.55
C GLN A 808 15.66 22.41 5.48
N MET A 809 15.68 21.07 5.52
CA MET A 809 16.35 20.23 4.54
C MET A 809 15.80 20.47 3.13
N TYR A 810 14.47 20.54 2.99
CA TYR A 810 13.82 20.84 1.72
C TYR A 810 14.24 22.20 1.15
N ASN A 811 14.26 23.25 1.97
CA ASN A 811 14.71 24.57 1.52
C ASN A 811 16.19 24.55 1.09
N SER A 812 17.04 23.84 1.84
CA SER A 812 18.45 23.68 1.45
C SER A 812 18.59 22.93 0.13
N MET A 813 17.79 21.91 -0.11
CA MET A 813 17.74 21.19 -1.40
C MET A 813 17.33 22.13 -2.55
N ILE A 814 16.29 22.96 -2.36
CA ILE A 814 15.86 23.91 -3.41
C ILE A 814 16.96 24.92 -3.75
N GLU A 815 17.63 25.44 -2.75
CA GLU A 815 18.78 26.35 -3.01
C GLU A 815 19.93 25.63 -3.71
N ALA A 816 20.21 24.38 -3.33
CA ALA A 816 21.22 23.56 -4.01
C ALA A 816 20.84 23.25 -5.47
N ILE A 817 19.54 23.01 -5.76
CA ILE A 817 19.07 22.82 -7.15
C ILE A 817 19.36 24.06 -7.99
N LYS A 818 19.04 25.25 -7.49
CA LYS A 818 19.29 26.51 -8.20
C LYS A 818 20.80 26.70 -8.48
N GLU A 819 21.60 26.59 -7.42
CA GLU A 819 23.06 26.78 -7.48
C GLU A 819 23.70 25.82 -8.47
N GLU A 820 23.42 24.54 -8.35
CA GLU A 820 24.04 23.51 -9.19
C GLU A 820 23.56 23.57 -10.64
N THR A 821 22.29 23.94 -10.87
CA THR A 821 21.76 24.18 -12.21
C THR A 821 22.54 25.29 -12.90
N ILE A 822 22.73 26.43 -12.23
CA ILE A 822 23.50 27.54 -12.78
C ILE A 822 24.97 27.15 -13.00
N GLN A 823 25.60 26.49 -12.04
CA GLN A 823 26.95 26.00 -12.15
C GLN A 823 27.14 25.11 -13.37
N LEU A 824 26.26 24.13 -13.57
CA LEU A 824 26.36 23.23 -14.72
C LEU A 824 26.15 23.97 -16.04
N LEU A 825 25.13 24.86 -16.14
CA LEU A 825 24.84 25.61 -17.35
C LEU A 825 26.05 26.48 -17.80
N PHE A 826 26.76 27.12 -16.86
CA PHE A 826 27.92 27.93 -17.20
C PHE A 826 29.22 27.16 -17.46
N HIS A 827 29.29 25.87 -17.09
CA HIS A 827 30.49 25.04 -17.25
C HIS A 827 30.36 23.97 -18.35
N VAL A 828 29.22 23.93 -19.06
CA VAL A 828 29.05 23.02 -20.22
C VAL A 828 30.03 23.42 -21.36
N ASP A 829 30.72 22.44 -21.91
CA ASP A 829 31.58 22.62 -23.06
C ASP A 829 30.77 22.71 -24.37
N ILE A 830 30.58 23.94 -24.85
CA ILE A 830 29.75 24.25 -26.03
C ILE A 830 30.29 23.57 -27.30
N ASP A 831 31.59 23.45 -27.41
CA ASP A 831 32.22 22.91 -28.63
C ASP A 831 31.92 21.40 -28.80
N ARG A 832 31.62 20.70 -27.70
CA ARG A 832 31.15 19.31 -27.73
C ARG A 832 29.68 19.19 -28.05
N VAL A 833 28.83 20.08 -27.54
CA VAL A 833 27.40 20.07 -27.81
C VAL A 833 27.07 20.41 -29.26
N ALA A 834 27.79 21.36 -29.85
CA ALA A 834 27.59 21.80 -31.25
C ALA A 834 28.03 20.76 -32.28
N THR A 835 28.96 19.85 -31.96
CA THR A 835 29.43 18.79 -32.86
C THR A 835 28.49 17.58 -32.95
N THR A 836 27.55 17.44 -32.03
CA THR A 836 26.57 16.34 -32.03
C THR A 836 25.33 16.63 -32.87
N GLU A 837 24.99 17.88 -33.18
CA GLU A 837 23.85 18.22 -34.06
C GLU A 837 24.09 17.94 -35.57
N ASP A 838 25.34 17.76 -36.04
CA ASP A 838 25.65 17.43 -37.42
C ASP A 838 25.67 15.91 -37.76
N ALA A 839 25.39 15.05 -36.77
CA ALA A 839 25.40 13.60 -36.91
C ALA A 839 24.03 12.98 -36.62
N GLU A 840 23.04 13.30 -37.45
CA GLU A 840 21.73 12.59 -37.43
C GLU A 840 21.93 11.18 -38.04
N THR A 841 22.23 10.21 -37.17
CA THR A 841 21.92 8.80 -37.38
C THR A 841 21.61 8.15 -36.02
N GLU A 842 20.60 7.29 -36.01
CA GLU A 842 19.96 6.64 -34.83
C GLU A 842 20.88 5.85 -33.88
N SER A 843 22.21 5.95 -34.00
CA SER A 843 23.23 5.33 -33.14
C SER A 843 23.87 6.30 -32.13
N ASP A 844 23.67 7.60 -32.23
CA ASP A 844 24.48 8.60 -31.52
C ASP A 844 23.76 9.22 -30.32
N GLU A 845 22.46 8.95 -30.12
CA GLU A 845 21.72 9.43 -28.93
C GLU A 845 22.20 8.77 -27.64
N GLU A 846 22.57 7.48 -27.68
CA GLU A 846 23.16 6.79 -26.53
C GLU A 846 24.58 7.32 -26.20
N GLU A 847 25.39 7.69 -27.21
CA GLU A 847 26.70 8.26 -26.96
C GLU A 847 26.66 9.71 -26.46
N ALA A 848 25.67 10.49 -26.85
CA ALA A 848 25.49 11.86 -26.35
C ALA A 848 24.98 11.90 -24.90
N VAL A 849 24.12 10.97 -24.51
CA VAL A 849 23.70 10.78 -23.11
C VAL A 849 24.89 10.33 -22.28
N ASN A 850 25.66 9.36 -22.74
CA ASN A 850 26.85 8.87 -22.05
C ASN A 850 27.95 9.94 -21.94
N ALA A 851 28.08 10.82 -22.93
CA ALA A 851 29.04 11.93 -22.88
C ALA A 851 28.60 13.04 -21.91
N ALA A 852 27.31 13.33 -21.80
CA ALA A 852 26.76 14.26 -20.81
C ALA A 852 26.86 13.68 -19.39
N GLU A 853 26.63 12.38 -19.24
CA GLU A 853 26.80 11.67 -17.96
C GLU A 853 28.30 11.57 -17.57
N ALA A 854 29.22 11.37 -18.50
CA ALA A 854 30.66 11.35 -18.24
C ALA A 854 31.22 12.73 -17.87
N VAL A 855 30.69 13.81 -18.42
CA VAL A 855 31.03 15.19 -18.03
C VAL A 855 30.44 15.56 -16.66
N MET A 856 29.31 14.94 -16.28
CA MET A 856 28.67 15.16 -14.98
C MET A 856 29.21 14.22 -13.88
N GLY A 857 30.18 13.34 -14.17
CA GLY A 857 30.72 12.39 -13.19
C GLY A 857 29.74 11.30 -12.77
N LEU A 858 28.72 11.03 -13.61
CA LEU A 858 27.77 9.96 -13.43
C LEU A 858 28.25 8.75 -14.25
N ASP A 859 29.07 7.88 -13.65
CA ASP A 859 29.45 6.62 -14.30
C ASP A 859 28.18 5.74 -14.43
N SER A 860 27.72 5.59 -15.68
CA SER A 860 26.63 4.70 -16.02
C SER A 860 27.14 3.26 -16.14
N GLU A 861 27.22 2.52 -15.05
CA GLU A 861 27.23 1.07 -15.09
C GLU A 861 25.95 0.52 -14.46
N ALA A 862 24.89 0.45 -15.23
CA ALA A 862 23.79 -0.52 -15.07
C ALA A 862 22.80 -0.45 -16.22
N GLN A 863 23.15 -0.96 -17.38
CA GLN A 863 22.15 -1.44 -18.33
C GLN A 863 21.76 -2.87 -17.97
N PRO A 864 20.49 -3.24 -17.98
CA PRO A 864 20.08 -4.63 -17.83
C PRO A 864 20.41 -5.37 -19.14
N THR A 865 21.45 -6.20 -19.10
CA THR A 865 21.73 -7.17 -20.17
C THR A 865 20.56 -8.15 -20.27
N GLY A 866 20.02 -8.28 -21.46
CA GLY A 866 18.96 -9.21 -21.79
C GLY A 866 19.32 -10.66 -21.41
N GLU A 867 18.44 -11.29 -20.68
CA GLU A 867 18.53 -12.69 -20.32
C GLU A 867 18.37 -13.56 -21.56
N THR A 868 19.44 -14.30 -21.86
CA THR A 868 19.32 -15.55 -22.60
C THR A 868 18.92 -16.64 -21.61
N ALA A 869 17.83 -17.33 -21.91
CA ALA A 869 17.31 -18.45 -21.14
C ALA A 869 18.39 -19.51 -20.85
N PRO A 870 18.51 -20.00 -19.62
CA PRO A 870 19.33 -21.15 -19.30
C PRO A 870 18.60 -22.46 -19.65
N ALA A 871 19.37 -23.38 -20.23
CA ALA A 871 18.96 -24.76 -20.46
C ALA A 871 18.68 -25.50 -19.15
N GLU A 872 17.70 -26.40 -19.21
CA GLU A 872 17.33 -27.30 -18.11
C GLU A 872 18.53 -28.13 -17.64
N PRO A 873 18.75 -28.33 -16.34
CA PRO A 873 19.64 -29.36 -15.81
C PRO A 873 18.86 -30.64 -15.53
N GLU A 874 19.44 -31.72 -15.98
CA GLU A 874 19.04 -33.09 -15.69
C GLU A 874 18.99 -33.40 -14.19
N THR A 875 18.01 -34.19 -13.81
CA THR A 875 17.76 -34.66 -12.44
C THR A 875 18.80 -35.64 -11.97
N ASP A 876 19.42 -35.35 -10.79
CA ASP A 876 20.13 -36.37 -10.00
C ASP A 876 19.39 -36.61 -8.68
N ASP A 877 18.84 -37.80 -8.59
CA ASP A 877 17.83 -38.28 -7.61
C ASP A 877 18.50 -39.16 -6.54
N GLU A 878 19.62 -38.77 -5.92
CA GLU A 878 20.30 -39.59 -4.88
C GLU A 878 20.78 -38.86 -3.62
N ALA A 879 20.55 -37.56 -3.44
CA ALA A 879 21.09 -36.85 -2.25
C ALA A 879 20.09 -36.55 -1.12
N GLU A 880 18.80 -36.82 -1.28
CA GLU A 880 17.75 -36.45 -0.30
C GLU A 880 17.45 -37.51 0.79
N LYS A 881 18.05 -38.66 0.75
CA LYS A 881 17.75 -39.73 1.73
C LYS A 881 18.60 -39.75 3.03
N THR A 882 19.66 -38.95 3.11
CA THR A 882 20.61 -39.02 4.23
C THR A 882 20.36 -38.01 5.36
N VAL A 883 19.54 -36.99 5.16
CA VAL A 883 19.31 -35.93 6.17
C VAL A 883 18.11 -36.22 7.08
N ILE A 884 17.20 -37.09 6.66
CA ILE A 884 15.97 -37.41 7.44
C ILE A 884 16.25 -38.41 8.58
N ASP A 885 17.27 -39.24 8.47
CA ASP A 885 17.59 -40.25 9.49
C ASP A 885 18.42 -39.70 10.66
N GLU A 886 19.15 -38.59 10.49
CA GLU A 886 19.95 -38.00 11.62
C GLU A 886 19.09 -37.14 12.57
N LEU A 887 17.94 -36.61 12.16
CA LEU A 887 17.07 -35.82 13.03
C LEU A 887 16.13 -36.66 13.92
N ALA A 888 16.02 -37.96 13.68
CA ALA A 888 15.18 -38.85 14.47
C ALA A 888 15.88 -39.43 15.75
N GLU A 889 17.21 -39.36 15.87
CA GLU A 889 17.95 -39.89 17.01
C GLU A 889 18.25 -38.88 18.14
N GLU A 890 18.19 -37.58 17.89
CA GLU A 890 18.48 -36.56 18.93
C GLU A 890 17.32 -36.28 19.91
N GLN A 891 16.10 -36.76 19.68
CA GLN A 891 14.95 -36.49 20.57
C GLN A 891 14.76 -37.53 21.71
N LYS A 892 15.70 -38.40 21.97
CA LYS A 892 15.54 -39.47 23.00
C LYS A 892 16.27 -39.23 24.30
N ASN A 893 17.04 -38.18 24.51
CA ASN A 893 17.81 -37.99 25.74
C ASN A 893 17.67 -36.57 26.31
N GLU A 894 16.66 -36.32 27.12
CA GLU A 894 16.70 -35.29 28.15
C GLU A 894 16.21 -35.86 29.50
N PRO A 895 16.96 -35.67 30.59
CA PRO A 895 16.56 -36.10 31.92
C PRO A 895 15.70 -35.05 32.63
N GLY A 896 14.70 -35.55 33.36
CA GLY A 896 13.76 -34.78 34.12
C GLY A 896 14.37 -33.93 35.24
N ILE A 897 13.87 -32.71 35.39
CA ILE A 897 14.20 -31.85 36.55
C ILE A 897 13.02 -31.85 37.53
N VAL A 898 13.40 -32.13 38.74
CA VAL A 898 12.59 -32.23 39.97
C VAL A 898 12.23 -30.84 40.46
N GLY A 899 11.02 -30.74 41.06
CA GLY A 899 10.33 -29.52 41.44
C GLY A 899 11.02 -28.56 42.39
N MET A 900 10.64 -27.35 42.34
CA MET A 900 10.78 -26.33 43.38
C MET A 900 9.45 -25.61 43.65
N GLN A 901 9.15 -25.49 44.94
CA GLN A 901 7.93 -24.89 45.52
C GLN A 901 7.95 -23.37 45.45
N PRO A 902 6.79 -22.72 45.47
CA PRO A 902 6.69 -21.26 45.37
C PRO A 902 6.93 -20.57 46.72
N ILE A 903 7.70 -19.51 46.71
CA ILE A 903 7.92 -18.61 47.83
C ILE A 903 6.78 -17.55 47.82
N SER A 904 6.05 -17.50 48.93
CA SER A 904 5.04 -16.50 49.23
C SER A 904 5.67 -15.17 49.62
N HIS A 905 5.32 -14.07 48.96
CA HIS A 905 5.53 -12.73 49.47
C HIS A 905 4.21 -12.05 49.87
N ALA A 906 4.20 -11.64 51.13
CA ALA A 906 3.12 -11.00 51.81
C ALA A 906 2.82 -9.60 51.28
N ALA A 907 1.54 -9.28 51.15
CA ALA A 907 1.05 -7.98 50.81
C ALA A 907 1.23 -6.95 51.93
N GLY A 908 2.12 -5.99 51.74
CA GLY A 908 2.19 -4.79 52.57
C GLY A 908 1.25 -3.72 52.06
N LYS A 909 0.30 -3.30 52.91
CA LYS A 909 -0.58 -2.15 52.65
C LYS A 909 0.22 -0.87 52.71
N VAL A 910 0.19 -0.07 51.65
CA VAL A 910 0.65 1.33 51.62
C VAL A 910 -0.55 2.27 51.85
N PRO A 911 -0.45 3.27 52.76
CA PRO A 911 -1.56 4.14 53.08
C PRO A 911 -1.85 5.16 52.01
N ALA A 912 -3.13 5.47 51.83
CA ALA A 912 -3.63 6.53 50.97
C ALA A 912 -3.06 7.88 51.34
N ASN A 913 -2.24 8.49 50.48
CA ASN A 913 -1.78 9.84 50.68
C ASN A 913 -2.59 10.82 49.82
N LYS A 914 -2.91 11.94 50.43
CA LYS A 914 -3.82 13.01 50.00
C LYS A 914 -3.41 13.56 48.63
N ARG A 915 -4.41 13.72 47.75
CA ARG A 915 -4.29 14.53 46.52
C ARG A 915 -3.96 15.96 46.86
N PRO A 916 -2.95 16.61 46.24
CA PRO A 916 -2.80 18.06 46.30
C PRO A 916 -3.91 18.72 45.48
N LYS A 917 -4.38 19.86 45.96
CA LYS A 917 -5.34 20.73 45.30
C LYS A 917 -4.77 21.20 43.97
N SER A 918 -5.64 21.25 42.95
CA SER A 918 -5.40 21.76 41.62
C SER A 918 -4.74 23.13 41.63
N GLU A 919 -3.44 23.19 41.40
CA GLU A 919 -2.84 24.37 40.82
C GLU A 919 -3.21 24.41 39.36
N GLU A 920 -3.89 25.47 38.94
CA GLU A 920 -4.26 25.70 37.54
C GLU A 920 -2.97 25.77 36.70
N LEU A 921 -2.73 24.76 35.92
CA LEU A 921 -1.74 24.75 34.82
C LEU A 921 -2.16 25.83 33.82
N ARG A 922 -1.65 27.01 33.90
CA ARG A 922 -1.70 28.04 32.86
C ARG A 922 -1.12 27.43 31.58
N SER A 923 -1.90 27.50 30.49
CA SER A 923 -1.46 27.03 29.17
C SER A 923 -0.13 27.70 28.81
N PRO A 924 0.91 26.93 28.44
CA PRO A 924 2.22 27.50 28.06
C PRO A 924 2.18 28.40 26.82
N TRP A 925 1.02 28.55 26.20
CA TRP A 925 0.78 29.33 24.99
C TRP A 925 0.05 30.64 25.22
N ALA A 926 -0.20 31.03 26.46
CA ALA A 926 -0.77 32.34 26.80
C ALA A 926 0.36 33.38 26.81
N ASP A 927 0.62 34.01 25.66
CA ASP A 927 1.61 35.05 25.47
C ASP A 927 1.12 36.45 25.87
N GLY A 928 0.01 36.53 26.59
CA GLY A 928 -0.62 37.78 27.02
C GLY A 928 -1.45 38.47 25.93
N ARG A 929 -1.52 37.96 24.72
CA ARG A 929 -2.33 38.55 23.64
C ARG A 929 -3.82 38.25 23.82
N THR A 930 -4.65 39.21 23.39
CA THR A 930 -6.10 39.04 23.28
C THR A 930 -6.52 39.32 21.85
N PHE A 931 -7.64 38.71 21.43
CA PHE A 931 -8.25 38.91 20.10
C PHE A 931 -9.68 39.43 20.26
N PRO A 932 -9.83 40.75 20.45
CA PRO A 932 -11.15 41.38 20.70
C PRO A 932 -12.13 41.04 19.55
N GLY A 933 -13.35 40.68 19.90
CA GLY A 933 -14.39 40.31 18.96
C GLY A 933 -14.45 38.81 18.62
N THR A 934 -13.54 38.01 19.13
CA THR A 934 -13.59 36.55 18.94
C THR A 934 -14.58 35.91 19.92
N GLY A 935 -15.58 35.22 19.41
CA GLY A 935 -16.57 34.52 20.23
C GLY A 935 -15.91 33.46 21.13
N LYS A 936 -16.29 33.38 22.40
CA LYS A 936 -15.69 32.51 23.43
C LYS A 936 -15.62 31.03 23.02
N ASN A 937 -16.51 30.56 22.17
CA ASN A 937 -16.52 29.18 21.65
C ASN A 937 -15.94 29.03 20.23
N ALA A 938 -15.52 30.11 19.57
CA ALA A 938 -14.86 30.04 18.27
C ALA A 938 -13.42 29.53 18.43
N GLN A 939 -12.82 29.05 17.36
CA GLN A 939 -11.38 28.71 17.36
C GLN A 939 -10.54 29.97 17.59
N CYS A 940 -9.48 29.82 18.38
CA CYS A 940 -8.59 30.96 18.68
C CYS A 940 -7.82 31.38 17.43
N PRO A 941 -7.79 32.68 17.07
CA PRO A 941 -7.09 33.17 15.89
C PRO A 941 -5.57 32.97 15.91
N CYS A 942 -4.99 32.57 17.05
CA CYS A 942 -3.55 32.25 17.16
C CYS A 942 -3.14 30.95 16.42
N GLY A 943 -4.07 30.22 15.80
CA GLY A 943 -3.79 28.97 15.08
C GLY A 943 -3.59 27.74 15.96
N SER A 944 -3.80 27.82 17.28
CA SER A 944 -3.62 26.69 18.22
C SER A 944 -4.65 25.57 18.09
N GLY A 945 -5.71 25.72 17.26
CA GLY A 945 -6.82 24.78 17.15
C GLY A 945 -7.74 24.70 18.38
N ARG A 946 -7.47 25.48 19.43
CA ARG A 946 -8.28 25.50 20.66
C ARG A 946 -9.39 26.56 20.58
N LYS A 947 -10.46 26.36 21.35
CA LYS A 947 -11.50 27.38 21.51
C LYS A 947 -10.90 28.61 22.21
N TYR A 948 -11.34 29.81 21.82
CA TYR A 948 -10.78 31.07 22.33
C TYR A 948 -10.78 31.12 23.85
N LYS A 949 -11.86 30.73 24.53
CA LYS A 949 -11.95 30.68 26.00
C LYS A 949 -10.96 29.72 26.69
N MET A 950 -10.41 28.77 25.95
CA MET A 950 -9.45 27.77 26.42
C MET A 950 -8.00 28.12 26.02
N CYS A 951 -7.81 29.25 25.39
CA CYS A 951 -6.53 29.77 24.90
C CYS A 951 -6.39 31.24 25.29
N HIS A 952 -6.24 32.15 24.35
CA HIS A 952 -6.04 33.57 24.60
C HIS A 952 -7.25 34.29 25.24
N GLY A 953 -8.44 33.76 25.17
CA GLY A 953 -9.59 34.27 25.89
C GLY A 953 -9.51 34.18 27.42
N GLN A 954 -8.51 33.48 27.95
CA GLN A 954 -8.21 33.48 29.38
C GLN A 954 -7.52 34.79 29.82
N ASN A 955 -6.95 35.53 28.88
CA ASN A 955 -6.27 36.83 29.17
C ASN A 955 -7.28 37.99 29.24
N GLU A 956 -8.56 37.78 28.87
CA GLU A 956 -9.65 38.76 28.96
C GLU A 956 -10.41 38.69 30.31
N GLN A 957 -10.07 37.75 31.18
CA GLN A 957 -10.59 37.69 32.56
C GLN A 957 -9.51 38.22 33.52
#